data_ab66537a17b7af9fad5ebad0a5c45382
#
_entry.id   ab66537a17b7af9fad5ebad0a5c45382
#
_cell.length_a   1.000
_cell.length_b   1.000
_cell.length_c   1.000
_cell.angle_alpha   90.00
_cell.angle_beta   90.00
_cell.angle_gamma   90.00
#
_symmetry.space_group_name_H-M   'P 1'
#
loop_
_entity.id
_entity.type
_entity.pdbx_description
1 polymer ?
#
loop_
_entity_poly.entity_id
_entity_poly.type
_entity_poly.pdbx_seq_one_letter_code
_entity_poly.pdbx_strand_id
1 'polypeptide(L)'
;MKRFLILIVAVLLLFPLYLQADDFFEKQVRPLLIAKCYECHAGTKQSGGLSLETKAGWAKGGDSGPAIIPGDVDGSLLIDAINYRGIEMPPADKSGKLKLEEIAILTKWVRNGTVDPRVAEQQIGGMSRADAKTWWSYQSIVEVELVQSPQIIDQLINRRLQAQGVSAKIAASRRELIRRATYDLTGLPPTYSDVIAFEQDKSPNAFLKVINRLLESKEYGEHWGRHWLDVIRYADTAGENSDRPLPHAWRFRNWVIHSVNQDMPFTSFVQQQLAGDLQPMGDAVDLRMDGIIATGYLAVSRRYGHDINKDIHLMHEDVIDNVGKAFLGMTIGCARCHDHKYDPITAEDYYALYGIFSSTKFSFPGCEPIPQPADLVPLELTGELGRLHEKYLVAVAEYEANKPNNPETVATLKGLAAKSITVLGTANVGQSGNEKLEEHLGDNAVRQIKKGEVLQLKINRNANYGADSTGILLNIQNANSPEKKWSSQELVDLIDSESALIEVRGAKWAFLDPTDGPKYLFTKKLNIGGHAALKGWSFGENPSVYANTGSTTVAAWTALPPKTLFTHPGPNADVAIAWICPEDGEYAISGHVLDAHVGAGDGVTFFLEHFQSVDFGEGLSSLGDKNGNLMPPTPVTTPVAYAVTEGVVSDAALQLRGDPEQAGENVPRRWLEIFGGAPIQNPQQSGRVDLANWVTSHPLFARVLANRVWQWHFGQGIVATPNDFGSRGSVPSHRKLLEFMAGQLVANNYRIKPLHRLVMLSDAYQ
;
A
#
# COMPACT_ATOMS: atom_id res chain seq x y z
N MET A 1 67.79 15.62 -17.73
CA MET A 1 67.36 16.71 -18.64
C MET A 1 67.25 16.26 -20.13
N LYS A 2 68.21 15.58 -20.75
CA LYS A 2 68.11 15.19 -22.17
C LYS A 2 66.92 14.23 -22.51
N ARG A 3 66.53 13.32 -21.64
CA ARG A 3 65.41 12.41 -21.90
C ARG A 3 64.00 13.09 -21.78
N PHE A 4 63.90 14.14 -20.97
CA PHE A 4 62.66 14.92 -20.84
C PHE A 4 62.43 15.86 -22.03
N LEU A 5 63.51 16.39 -22.61
CA LEU A 5 63.43 17.25 -23.81
C LEU A 5 63.00 16.47 -25.06
N ILE A 6 63.43 15.20 -25.20
CA ILE A 6 63.05 14.32 -26.33
C ILE A 6 61.54 13.94 -26.26
N LEU A 7 61.00 13.73 -25.06
CA LEU A 7 59.57 13.46 -24.86
C LEU A 7 58.68 14.66 -25.22
N ILE A 8 59.10 15.87 -24.85
CA ILE A 8 58.36 17.12 -25.12
C ILE A 8 58.39 17.42 -26.65
N VAL A 9 59.52 17.20 -27.32
CA VAL A 9 59.63 17.40 -28.78
C VAL A 9 58.80 16.34 -29.55
N ALA A 10 58.73 15.09 -29.09
CA ALA A 10 57.88 14.06 -29.67
C ALA A 10 56.39 14.35 -29.50
N VAL A 11 55.96 14.90 -28.35
CA VAL A 11 54.57 15.31 -28.12
C VAL A 11 54.20 16.52 -28.96
N LEU A 12 55.12 17.50 -29.12
CA LEU A 12 54.90 18.71 -29.94
C LEU A 12 54.86 18.41 -31.46
N LEU A 13 55.48 17.32 -31.91
CA LEU A 13 55.45 16.90 -33.34
C LEU A 13 54.24 16.00 -33.66
N LEU A 14 53.64 15.35 -32.67
CA LEU A 14 52.45 14.53 -32.85
C LEU A 14 51.13 15.33 -32.79
N PHE A 15 51.13 16.49 -32.12
CA PHE A 15 49.96 17.34 -31.98
C PHE A 15 49.39 17.88 -33.31
N PRO A 16 50.19 18.36 -34.28
CA PRO A 16 49.64 18.82 -35.56
C PRO A 16 49.13 17.70 -36.48
N LEU A 17 49.62 16.47 -36.33
CA LEU A 17 49.13 15.31 -37.07
C LEU A 17 47.74 14.88 -36.61
N TYR A 18 47.43 15.00 -35.30
CA TYR A 18 46.09 14.73 -34.74
C TYR A 18 45.08 15.77 -35.22
N LEU A 19 45.39 17.04 -35.20
CA LEU A 19 44.53 18.12 -35.70
C LEU A 19 44.20 18.00 -37.20
N GLN A 20 45.10 17.50 -38.03
CA GLN A 20 44.85 17.28 -39.46
C GLN A 20 43.98 16.04 -39.72
N ALA A 21 44.03 15.03 -38.89
CA ALA A 21 43.25 13.83 -39.02
C ALA A 21 41.76 14.04 -38.57
N ASP A 22 41.52 14.83 -37.54
CA ASP A 22 40.20 15.26 -37.10
C ASP A 22 39.49 16.11 -38.15
N ASP A 23 40.21 17.01 -38.80
CA ASP A 23 39.71 17.89 -39.85
C ASP A 23 39.33 17.09 -41.13
N PHE A 24 40.10 16.05 -41.47
CA PHE A 24 39.78 15.16 -42.58
C PHE A 24 38.48 14.35 -42.30
N PHE A 25 38.32 13.80 -41.10
CA PHE A 25 37.13 13.07 -40.77
C PHE A 25 35.87 13.97 -40.82
N GLU A 26 35.89 15.08 -40.15
CA GLU A 26 34.73 15.98 -40.03
C GLU A 26 34.36 16.64 -41.37
N LYS A 27 35.34 16.97 -42.20
CA LYS A 27 35.07 17.66 -43.48
C LYS A 27 34.80 16.75 -44.66
N GLN A 28 35.28 15.52 -44.65
CA GLN A 28 35.19 14.62 -45.81
C GLN A 28 34.49 13.28 -45.50
N VAL A 29 34.87 12.61 -44.42
CA VAL A 29 34.34 11.27 -44.12
C VAL A 29 32.92 11.35 -43.54
N ARG A 30 32.71 12.12 -42.49
CA ARG A 30 31.42 12.22 -41.83
C ARG A 30 30.28 12.70 -42.70
N PRO A 31 30.43 13.76 -43.54
CA PRO A 31 29.37 14.16 -44.45
C PRO A 31 28.99 13.05 -45.46
N LEU A 32 29.96 12.27 -45.89
CA LEU A 32 29.74 11.14 -46.81
C LEU A 32 28.98 10.00 -46.11
N LEU A 33 29.35 9.65 -44.87
CA LEU A 33 28.62 8.66 -44.07
C LEU A 33 27.17 9.09 -43.84
N ILE A 34 26.94 10.35 -43.50
CA ILE A 34 25.59 10.91 -43.32
C ILE A 34 24.77 10.81 -44.59
N ALA A 35 25.35 11.22 -45.74
CA ALA A 35 24.62 11.32 -46.98
C ALA A 35 24.32 9.95 -47.62
N LYS A 36 25.15 8.92 -47.38
CA LYS A 36 25.12 7.65 -48.10
C LYS A 36 24.85 6.41 -47.25
N CYS A 37 25.13 6.46 -45.93
CA CYS A 37 25.09 5.27 -45.07
C CYS A 37 24.09 5.35 -43.96
N TYR A 38 23.82 6.54 -43.36
CA TYR A 38 23.02 6.69 -42.17
C TYR A 38 21.54 6.36 -42.35
N GLU A 39 20.99 6.43 -43.59
CA GLU A 39 19.60 6.01 -43.84
C GLU A 39 19.33 4.56 -43.36
N CYS A 40 20.36 3.69 -43.39
CA CYS A 40 20.26 2.28 -43.03
C CYS A 40 21.12 1.88 -41.81
N HIS A 41 22.16 2.66 -41.47
CA HIS A 41 23.17 2.30 -40.50
C HIS A 41 23.34 3.36 -39.39
N ALA A 42 22.24 4.07 -39.00
CA ALA A 42 22.22 5.03 -37.92
C ALA A 42 20.89 4.99 -37.12
N GLY A 43 20.87 5.52 -35.92
CA GLY A 43 19.71 5.58 -35.04
C GLY A 43 19.16 4.18 -34.71
N THR A 44 17.84 4.05 -34.79
CA THR A 44 17.14 2.76 -34.52
C THR A 44 17.23 1.78 -35.71
N LYS A 45 17.65 2.24 -36.88
CA LYS A 45 17.78 1.42 -38.11
C LYS A 45 19.23 1.01 -38.27
N GLN A 46 19.60 -0.12 -37.71
CA GLN A 46 20.95 -0.70 -37.83
C GLN A 46 20.90 -1.96 -38.67
N SER A 47 20.73 -1.77 -39.98
CA SER A 47 20.65 -2.89 -40.92
C SER A 47 21.91 -3.77 -40.84
N GLY A 48 21.72 -5.11 -40.72
CA GLY A 48 22.81 -6.05 -40.52
C GLY A 48 23.54 -5.86 -39.18
N GLY A 49 22.90 -5.32 -38.17
CA GLY A 49 23.51 -5.10 -36.85
C GLY A 49 24.61 -4.03 -36.80
N LEU A 50 24.88 -3.32 -37.93
CA LEU A 50 25.96 -2.35 -38.03
C LEU A 50 25.46 -0.91 -37.80
N SER A 51 26.14 -0.19 -36.91
CA SER A 51 25.98 1.26 -36.75
C SER A 51 27.23 1.99 -37.22
N LEU A 52 27.06 2.96 -38.09
CA LEU A 52 28.15 3.85 -38.57
C LEU A 52 28.06 5.25 -37.93
N GLU A 53 27.09 5.48 -37.07
CA GLU A 53 26.84 6.75 -36.41
C GLU A 53 27.91 7.09 -35.37
N THR A 54 28.49 6.10 -34.71
CA THR A 54 29.47 6.27 -33.65
C THR A 54 30.75 5.45 -33.91
N LYS A 55 31.84 5.87 -33.29
CA LYS A 55 33.10 5.11 -33.33
C LYS A 55 32.92 3.70 -32.73
N ALA A 56 32.22 3.59 -31.60
CA ALA A 56 31.93 2.32 -30.94
C ALA A 56 31.07 1.42 -31.85
N GLY A 57 30.08 1.99 -32.56
CA GLY A 57 29.20 1.24 -33.46
C GLY A 57 29.91 0.55 -34.59
N TRP A 58 30.76 1.26 -35.34
CA TRP A 58 31.49 0.61 -36.41
C TRP A 58 32.64 -0.30 -35.93
N ALA A 59 33.23 0.02 -34.75
CA ALA A 59 34.27 -0.82 -34.15
C ALA A 59 33.70 -2.18 -33.66
N LYS A 60 32.43 -2.21 -33.20
CA LYS A 60 31.72 -3.44 -32.85
C LYS A 60 31.51 -4.34 -34.09
N GLY A 61 31.31 -3.75 -35.26
CA GLY A 61 30.95 -4.47 -36.47
C GLY A 61 29.45 -4.78 -36.56
N GLY A 62 29.09 -5.62 -37.53
CA GLY A 62 27.71 -6.08 -37.77
C GLY A 62 27.61 -7.61 -37.79
N ASP A 63 26.45 -8.13 -38.18
CA ASP A 63 26.14 -9.56 -38.25
C ASP A 63 27.13 -10.35 -39.14
N SER A 64 27.78 -9.69 -40.12
CA SER A 64 28.79 -10.28 -40.99
C SER A 64 30.23 -10.18 -40.43
N GLY A 65 30.42 -9.65 -39.23
CA GLY A 65 31.73 -9.48 -38.61
C GLY A 65 32.24 -8.02 -38.60
N PRO A 66 33.57 -7.82 -38.42
CA PRO A 66 34.17 -6.49 -38.36
C PRO A 66 33.97 -5.72 -39.68
N ALA A 67 33.20 -4.63 -39.63
CA ALA A 67 32.91 -3.81 -40.82
C ALA A 67 34.12 -2.98 -41.26
N ILE A 68 34.93 -2.52 -40.33
CA ILE A 68 36.10 -1.65 -40.55
C ILE A 68 37.24 -2.13 -39.65
N ILE A 69 38.40 -2.39 -40.24
CA ILE A 69 39.64 -2.74 -39.56
C ILE A 69 40.63 -1.59 -39.75
N PRO A 70 40.96 -0.85 -38.68
CA PRO A 70 41.87 0.31 -38.76
C PRO A 70 43.21 -0.04 -39.40
N GLY A 71 43.55 0.66 -40.50
CA GLY A 71 44.81 0.45 -41.23
C GLY A 71 44.76 -0.68 -42.25
N ASP A 72 43.78 -1.57 -42.19
CA ASP A 72 43.66 -2.70 -43.11
C ASP A 72 42.51 -2.47 -44.11
N VAL A 73 42.89 -2.04 -45.33
CA VAL A 73 41.95 -1.74 -46.39
C VAL A 73 41.34 -3.02 -46.99
N ASP A 74 42.15 -4.06 -47.12
CA ASP A 74 41.73 -5.32 -47.79
C ASP A 74 40.92 -6.21 -46.84
N GLY A 75 41.11 -6.09 -45.52
CA GLY A 75 40.33 -6.81 -44.50
C GLY A 75 39.04 -6.10 -44.08
N SER A 76 38.79 -4.87 -44.51
CA SER A 76 37.62 -4.09 -44.15
C SER A 76 36.43 -4.36 -45.05
N LEU A 77 35.34 -5.01 -44.52
CA LEU A 77 34.10 -5.29 -45.26
C LEU A 77 33.45 -4.03 -45.85
N LEU A 78 33.61 -2.88 -45.22
CA LEU A 78 33.15 -1.59 -45.74
C LEU A 78 33.75 -1.32 -47.16
N ILE A 79 35.04 -1.61 -47.37
CA ILE A 79 35.71 -1.32 -48.59
C ILE A 79 35.25 -2.27 -49.71
N ASP A 80 35.00 -3.53 -49.39
CA ASP A 80 34.41 -4.48 -50.35
C ASP A 80 32.97 -4.10 -50.68
N ALA A 81 32.17 -3.73 -49.71
CA ALA A 81 30.79 -3.34 -49.87
C ALA A 81 30.62 -2.11 -50.78
N ILE A 82 31.41 -1.04 -50.59
CA ILE A 82 31.32 0.18 -51.40
C ILE A 82 31.89 -0.01 -52.81
N ASN A 83 32.72 -1.01 -52.99
CA ASN A 83 33.24 -1.41 -54.33
C ASN A 83 32.35 -2.43 -55.03
N TYR A 84 31.30 -2.95 -54.38
CA TYR A 84 30.40 -3.99 -54.88
C TYR A 84 31.13 -5.33 -55.09
N ARG A 85 31.97 -5.71 -54.15
CA ARG A 85 32.69 -6.97 -54.14
C ARG A 85 32.01 -7.95 -53.17
N GLY A 86 30.96 -8.60 -53.64
CA GLY A 86 30.20 -9.56 -52.85
C GLY A 86 29.01 -8.98 -52.05
N ILE A 87 29.17 -7.81 -51.46
CA ILE A 87 28.10 -7.03 -50.80
C ILE A 87 27.95 -5.70 -51.54
N GLU A 88 26.73 -5.29 -51.85
CA GLU A 88 26.47 -4.04 -52.60
C GLU A 88 25.91 -2.97 -51.65
N MET A 89 26.75 -1.99 -51.26
CA MET A 89 26.37 -0.87 -50.40
C MET A 89 26.88 0.48 -50.91
N PRO A 90 26.04 1.52 -50.94
CA PRO A 90 24.59 1.47 -50.77
C PRO A 90 23.92 0.64 -51.88
N PRO A 91 22.73 0.03 -51.61
CA PRO A 91 21.97 -0.71 -52.58
C PRO A 91 21.61 0.13 -53.81
N ALA A 92 21.52 -0.54 -55.00
CA ALA A 92 21.29 0.15 -56.29
C ALA A 92 19.94 0.93 -56.33
N ASP A 93 18.94 0.45 -55.63
CA ASP A 93 17.61 1.08 -55.48
C ASP A 93 17.57 2.27 -54.54
N LYS A 94 18.67 2.54 -53.83
CA LYS A 94 18.85 3.69 -52.91
C LYS A 94 19.76 4.74 -53.54
N SER A 95 20.90 5.01 -52.97
CA SER A 95 21.86 5.97 -53.51
C SER A 95 22.82 5.38 -54.53
N GLY A 96 22.77 4.05 -54.73
CA GLY A 96 23.62 3.30 -55.67
C GLY A 96 25.10 3.33 -55.31
N LYS A 97 25.93 2.77 -56.22
CA LYS A 97 27.38 2.69 -56.03
C LYS A 97 28.00 4.07 -55.88
N LEU A 98 28.88 4.24 -54.88
CA LEU A 98 29.63 5.48 -54.66
C LEU A 98 30.50 5.84 -55.85
N LYS A 99 30.75 7.14 -56.03
CA LYS A 99 31.70 7.64 -57.04
C LYS A 99 33.12 7.28 -56.63
N LEU A 100 34.03 7.17 -57.63
CA LEU A 100 35.43 6.82 -57.36
C LEU A 100 36.11 7.75 -56.36
N GLU A 101 35.75 9.03 -56.34
CA GLU A 101 36.25 10.02 -55.40
C GLU A 101 35.74 9.75 -53.95
N GLU A 102 34.48 9.38 -53.79
CA GLU A 102 33.87 9.02 -52.53
C GLU A 102 34.48 7.73 -51.96
N ILE A 103 34.69 6.72 -52.81
CA ILE A 103 35.39 5.49 -52.44
C ILE A 103 36.84 5.79 -51.99
N ALA A 104 37.54 6.68 -52.71
CA ALA A 104 38.91 7.08 -52.38
C ALA A 104 39.01 7.76 -51.00
N ILE A 105 38.00 8.58 -50.61
CA ILE A 105 37.91 9.21 -49.28
C ILE A 105 37.79 8.14 -48.19
N LEU A 106 36.87 7.20 -48.29
CA LEU A 106 36.68 6.14 -47.29
C LEU A 106 37.88 5.19 -47.22
N THR A 107 38.46 4.83 -48.40
CA THR A 107 39.66 4.00 -48.49
C THR A 107 40.86 4.68 -47.80
N LYS A 108 41.02 5.99 -48.00
CA LYS A 108 42.08 6.80 -47.35
C LYS A 108 41.84 6.85 -45.84
N TRP A 109 40.60 6.98 -45.40
CA TRP A 109 40.26 6.99 -43.98
C TRP A 109 40.64 5.66 -43.33
N VAL A 110 40.24 4.53 -43.90
CA VAL A 110 40.62 3.19 -43.41
C VAL A 110 42.12 3.01 -43.35
N ARG A 111 42.83 3.33 -44.48
CA ARG A 111 44.28 3.22 -44.58
C ARG A 111 45.03 4.04 -43.54
N ASN A 112 44.50 5.21 -43.17
CA ASN A 112 45.11 6.11 -42.18
C ASN A 112 44.76 5.74 -40.74
N GLY A 113 44.23 4.54 -40.48
CA GLY A 113 43.94 4.03 -39.15
C GLY A 113 42.57 4.48 -38.59
N THR A 114 41.63 4.88 -39.48
CA THR A 114 40.26 5.21 -39.11
C THR A 114 40.15 6.20 -37.92
N VAL A 115 40.94 7.27 -38.01
CA VAL A 115 40.82 8.34 -37.00
C VAL A 115 39.40 8.89 -37.03
N ASP A 116 38.70 8.71 -35.93
CA ASP A 116 37.34 9.14 -35.73
C ASP A 116 37.31 9.93 -34.43
N PRO A 117 37.16 11.27 -34.48
CA PRO A 117 37.17 12.12 -33.30
C PRO A 117 35.87 12.01 -32.48
N ARG A 118 34.85 11.35 -33.03
CA ARG A 118 33.59 11.17 -32.30
C ARG A 118 33.86 10.35 -31.04
N VAL A 119 33.90 11.00 -29.93
CA VAL A 119 33.83 10.32 -28.64
C VAL A 119 32.43 9.71 -28.60
N ALA A 120 32.34 8.39 -28.41
CA ALA A 120 31.05 7.79 -28.16
C ALA A 120 30.49 8.51 -26.95
N GLU A 121 29.48 9.35 -27.14
CA GLU A 121 28.76 9.93 -26.01
C GLU A 121 28.24 8.77 -25.19
N GLN A 122 28.67 8.68 -23.94
CA GLN A 122 28.23 7.60 -23.05
C GLN A 122 26.74 7.74 -22.85
N GLN A 123 25.97 6.91 -23.51
CA GLN A 123 24.50 6.82 -23.32
C GLN A 123 24.24 6.17 -21.99
N ILE A 124 23.26 6.70 -21.26
CA ILE A 124 22.62 6.06 -20.11
C ILE A 124 21.15 6.00 -20.48
N GLY A 125 20.62 4.82 -20.69
CA GLY A 125 19.28 4.69 -21.24
C GLY A 125 19.13 5.43 -22.58
N GLY A 126 18.07 6.21 -22.73
CA GLY A 126 17.74 6.97 -23.94
C GLY A 126 18.35 8.37 -24.05
N MET A 127 19.22 8.77 -23.13
CA MET A 127 19.80 10.11 -23.09
C MET A 127 21.32 10.03 -22.94
N SER A 128 22.07 10.97 -23.57
CA SER A 128 23.49 11.04 -23.33
C SER A 128 23.79 11.50 -21.89
N ARG A 129 24.92 11.05 -21.34
CA ARG A 129 25.35 11.49 -19.99
C ARG A 129 25.56 13.02 -19.93
N ALA A 130 25.97 13.64 -21.03
CA ALA A 130 26.15 15.08 -21.14
C ALA A 130 24.80 15.82 -21.08
N ASP A 131 23.81 15.36 -21.88
CA ASP A 131 22.46 15.93 -21.87
C ASP A 131 21.79 15.75 -20.52
N ALA A 132 21.90 14.57 -19.93
CA ALA A 132 21.35 14.28 -18.60
C ALA A 132 21.93 15.19 -17.52
N LYS A 133 23.24 15.45 -17.56
CA LYS A 133 23.90 16.39 -16.61
C LYS A 133 23.43 17.82 -16.76
N THR A 134 22.87 18.22 -17.88
CA THR A 134 22.36 19.57 -18.14
C THR A 134 20.82 19.63 -18.14
N TRP A 135 20.16 18.47 -18.04
CA TRP A 135 18.71 18.42 -18.06
C TRP A 135 18.12 19.21 -16.89
N TRP A 136 17.19 20.10 -17.21
CA TRP A 136 16.70 21.13 -16.31
C TRP A 136 16.15 20.60 -14.97
N SER A 137 15.49 19.46 -14.97
CA SER A 137 14.85 18.91 -13.79
C SER A 137 15.81 18.17 -12.86
N TYR A 138 16.98 17.75 -13.37
CA TYR A 138 18.00 17.02 -12.60
C TYR A 138 19.01 17.94 -11.92
N GLN A 139 18.98 19.24 -12.25
CA GLN A 139 19.90 20.22 -11.65
C GLN A 139 19.56 20.50 -10.19
N SER A 140 20.53 20.93 -9.41
CA SER A 140 20.29 21.47 -8.08
C SER A 140 19.25 22.60 -8.15
N ILE A 141 18.47 22.74 -7.08
CA ILE A 141 17.54 23.88 -6.97
C ILE A 141 18.38 25.15 -6.94
N VAL A 142 18.06 26.09 -7.83
CA VAL A 142 18.74 27.39 -7.86
C VAL A 142 18.44 28.11 -6.55
N GLU A 143 19.47 28.58 -5.84
CA GLU A 143 19.28 29.45 -4.70
C GLU A 143 18.52 30.70 -5.15
N VAL A 144 17.24 30.73 -4.84
CA VAL A 144 16.42 31.91 -4.98
C VAL A 144 16.46 32.66 -3.65
N GLU A 145 16.51 33.98 -3.68
CA GLU A 145 16.32 34.77 -2.47
C GLU A 145 15.13 34.25 -1.68
N LEU A 146 15.38 33.69 -0.49
CA LEU A 146 14.37 33.00 0.34
C LEU A 146 13.40 33.97 1.04
N VAL A 147 13.11 35.10 0.41
CA VAL A 147 12.08 36.04 0.89
C VAL A 147 10.73 35.36 0.72
N GLN A 148 10.07 35.02 1.83
CA GLN A 148 8.70 34.50 1.83
C GLN A 148 7.71 35.62 1.50
N SER A 149 7.66 36.01 0.23
CA SER A 149 6.77 37.09 -0.24
C SER A 149 5.85 36.57 -1.34
N PRO A 150 4.52 36.60 -1.14
CA PRO A 150 3.54 36.30 -2.18
C PRO A 150 3.74 37.11 -3.45
N GLN A 151 4.21 38.37 -3.34
CA GLN A 151 4.47 39.27 -4.46
C GLN A 151 5.51 38.73 -5.46
N ILE A 152 6.39 37.81 -5.04
CA ILE A 152 7.33 37.15 -5.96
C ILE A 152 6.56 36.26 -6.96
N ILE A 153 5.55 35.52 -6.50
CA ILE A 153 4.65 34.74 -7.37
C ILE A 153 4.04 35.66 -8.42
N ASP A 154 3.46 36.77 -7.98
CA ASP A 154 2.80 37.74 -8.84
C ASP A 154 3.75 38.38 -9.86
N GLN A 155 4.95 38.76 -9.42
CA GLN A 155 5.98 39.28 -10.31
C GLN A 155 6.38 38.28 -11.41
N LEU A 156 6.54 37.02 -11.05
CA LEU A 156 6.95 35.96 -11.99
C LEU A 156 5.85 35.67 -13.01
N ILE A 157 4.60 35.67 -12.58
CA ILE A 157 3.43 35.48 -13.45
C ILE A 157 3.21 36.70 -14.34
N ASN A 158 3.21 37.90 -13.75
CA ASN A 158 2.95 39.16 -14.48
C ASN A 158 3.96 39.44 -15.56
N ARG A 159 5.26 39.12 -15.37
CA ARG A 159 6.29 39.22 -16.42
C ARG A 159 5.91 38.43 -17.67
N ARG A 160 5.33 37.25 -17.50
CA ARG A 160 4.93 36.42 -18.65
C ARG A 160 3.64 36.89 -19.28
N LEU A 161 2.66 37.30 -18.48
CA LEU A 161 1.41 37.92 -18.98
C LEU A 161 1.73 39.13 -19.84
N GLN A 162 2.58 40.06 -19.35
CA GLN A 162 3.02 41.23 -20.10
C GLN A 162 3.74 40.87 -21.41
N ALA A 163 4.63 39.87 -21.38
CA ALA A 163 5.33 39.40 -22.58
C ALA A 163 4.38 38.82 -23.63
N GLN A 164 3.21 38.36 -23.22
CA GLN A 164 2.15 37.83 -24.14
C GLN A 164 1.03 38.83 -24.43
N GLY A 165 1.10 40.06 -23.90
CA GLY A 165 0.06 41.07 -24.08
C GLY A 165 -1.26 40.74 -23.37
N VAL A 166 -1.21 39.86 -22.33
CA VAL A 166 -2.38 39.45 -21.56
C VAL A 166 -2.44 40.25 -20.26
N SER A 167 -3.61 40.80 -19.93
CA SER A 167 -3.85 41.48 -18.66
C SER A 167 -4.36 40.52 -17.60
N ALA A 168 -3.94 40.72 -16.36
CA ALA A 168 -4.50 40.02 -15.21
C ALA A 168 -6.04 40.32 -15.08
N LYS A 169 -6.78 39.38 -14.53
CA LYS A 169 -8.20 39.57 -14.20
C LYS A 169 -8.34 40.45 -12.94
N ILE A 170 -9.53 40.96 -12.74
CA ILE A 170 -9.87 41.68 -11.51
C ILE A 170 -9.89 40.72 -10.31
N ALA A 171 -9.56 41.25 -9.14
CA ALA A 171 -9.59 40.46 -7.90
C ALA A 171 -11.02 39.96 -7.60
N ALA A 172 -11.12 38.80 -6.99
CA ALA A 172 -12.37 38.20 -6.53
C ALA A 172 -12.99 39.04 -5.40
N SER A 173 -14.30 39.05 -5.30
CA SER A 173 -14.98 39.61 -4.13
C SER A 173 -14.62 38.80 -2.88
N ARG A 174 -14.76 39.41 -1.70
CA ARG A 174 -14.49 38.72 -0.42
C ARG A 174 -15.33 37.46 -0.26
N ARG A 175 -16.56 37.46 -0.74
CA ARG A 175 -17.46 36.31 -0.73
C ARG A 175 -16.96 35.17 -1.64
N GLU A 176 -16.54 35.50 -2.83
CA GLU A 176 -15.93 34.52 -3.74
C GLU A 176 -14.61 33.99 -3.18
N LEU A 177 -13.80 34.86 -2.59
CA LEU A 177 -12.50 34.51 -2.05
C LEU A 177 -12.60 33.53 -0.86
N ILE A 178 -13.50 33.79 0.12
CA ILE A 178 -13.69 32.84 1.24
C ILE A 178 -14.31 31.54 0.75
N ARG A 179 -15.21 31.58 -0.22
CA ARG A 179 -15.76 30.36 -0.82
C ARG A 179 -14.66 29.52 -1.48
N ARG A 180 -13.83 30.15 -2.33
CA ARG A 180 -12.68 29.47 -2.97
C ARG A 180 -11.77 28.88 -1.93
N ALA A 181 -11.29 29.67 -0.97
CA ALA A 181 -10.34 29.22 0.05
C ALA A 181 -10.87 28.06 0.91
N THR A 182 -12.17 28.08 1.27
CA THR A 182 -12.74 27.02 2.09
C THR A 182 -12.85 25.73 1.30
N TYR A 183 -13.31 25.76 0.05
CA TYR A 183 -13.34 24.57 -0.81
C TYR A 183 -11.93 24.03 -1.08
N ASP A 184 -10.96 24.89 -1.39
CA ASP A 184 -9.60 24.46 -1.72
C ASP A 184 -8.88 23.83 -0.53
N LEU A 185 -9.11 24.32 0.69
CA LEU A 185 -8.43 23.80 1.86
C LEU A 185 -9.18 22.68 2.58
N THR A 186 -10.53 22.67 2.52
CA THR A 186 -11.33 21.72 3.31
C THR A 186 -12.29 20.86 2.49
N GLY A 187 -12.46 21.15 1.20
CA GLY A 187 -13.46 20.48 0.35
C GLY A 187 -14.92 20.83 0.68
N LEU A 188 -15.16 21.71 1.64
CA LEU A 188 -16.48 22.06 2.15
C LEU A 188 -16.83 23.52 1.87
N PRO A 189 -18.12 23.87 1.81
CA PRO A 189 -18.55 25.27 1.72
C PRO A 189 -18.27 26.02 3.05
N PRO A 190 -18.01 27.34 3.01
CA PRO A 190 -17.97 28.13 4.23
C PRO A 190 -19.37 28.20 4.86
N THR A 191 -19.43 28.31 6.19
CA THR A 191 -20.68 28.60 6.88
C THR A 191 -21.14 30.05 6.62
N TYR A 192 -22.42 30.32 6.78
CA TYR A 192 -22.94 31.70 6.67
C TYR A 192 -22.23 32.67 7.62
N SER A 193 -22.02 32.25 8.87
CA SER A 193 -21.30 33.03 9.87
C SER A 193 -19.85 33.35 9.48
N ASP A 194 -19.13 32.38 8.85
CA ASP A 194 -17.77 32.58 8.36
C ASP A 194 -17.74 33.67 7.25
N VAL A 195 -18.71 33.62 6.32
CA VAL A 195 -18.80 34.58 5.24
C VAL A 195 -19.03 35.99 5.79
N ILE A 196 -20.00 36.17 6.70
CA ILE A 196 -20.30 37.47 7.31
C ILE A 196 -19.11 37.98 8.14
N ALA A 197 -18.49 37.12 8.94
CA ALA A 197 -17.33 37.51 9.75
C ALA A 197 -16.16 37.99 8.85
N PHE A 198 -15.90 37.30 7.75
CA PHE A 198 -14.85 37.72 6.81
C PHE A 198 -15.23 38.99 6.07
N GLU A 199 -16.47 39.17 5.62
CA GLU A 199 -16.94 40.41 4.94
C GLU A 199 -16.81 41.63 5.88
N GLN A 200 -17.04 41.46 7.16
CA GLN A 200 -16.99 42.53 8.18
C GLN A 200 -15.55 42.82 8.69
N ASP A 201 -14.64 41.84 8.65
CA ASP A 201 -13.26 42.03 9.11
C ASP A 201 -12.49 42.94 8.11
N LYS A 202 -12.28 44.21 8.47
CA LYS A 202 -11.57 45.19 7.66
C LYS A 202 -10.05 45.22 7.95
N SER A 203 -9.55 44.31 8.76
CA SER A 203 -8.10 44.27 9.06
C SER A 203 -7.28 43.88 7.83
N PRO A 204 -6.03 44.35 7.68
CA PRO A 204 -5.18 44.02 6.54
C PRO A 204 -4.86 42.52 6.42
N ASN A 205 -4.94 41.82 7.53
CA ASN A 205 -4.64 40.38 7.61
C ASN A 205 -5.90 39.50 7.67
N ALA A 206 -7.09 40.05 7.31
CA ALA A 206 -8.36 39.33 7.39
C ALA A 206 -8.33 38.01 6.62
N PHE A 207 -7.78 38.00 5.40
CA PHE A 207 -7.70 36.76 4.61
C PHE A 207 -6.68 35.78 5.17
N LEU A 208 -5.53 36.23 5.69
CA LEU A 208 -4.57 35.37 6.38
C LEU A 208 -5.18 34.68 7.59
N LYS A 209 -6.07 35.35 8.35
CA LYS A 209 -6.79 34.74 9.48
C LYS A 209 -7.69 33.61 9.01
N VAL A 210 -8.40 33.81 7.88
CA VAL A 210 -9.23 32.76 7.26
C VAL A 210 -8.36 31.56 6.87
N ILE A 211 -7.26 31.79 6.14
CA ILE A 211 -6.35 30.72 5.71
C ILE A 211 -5.83 29.94 6.93
N ASN A 212 -5.34 30.63 7.97
CA ASN A 212 -4.81 29.96 9.17
C ASN A 212 -5.87 29.10 9.85
N ARG A 213 -7.10 29.62 10.03
CA ARG A 213 -8.20 28.85 10.62
C ARG A 213 -8.52 27.59 9.83
N LEU A 214 -8.55 27.69 8.51
CA LEU A 214 -8.82 26.55 7.64
C LEU A 214 -7.69 25.52 7.67
N LEU A 215 -6.43 25.94 7.69
CA LEU A 215 -5.26 25.08 7.80
C LEU A 215 -5.14 24.36 9.16
N GLU A 216 -5.78 24.89 10.21
CA GLU A 216 -5.82 24.32 11.55
C GLU A 216 -7.02 23.38 11.75
N SER A 217 -7.98 23.38 10.83
CA SER A 217 -9.15 22.52 10.93
C SER A 217 -8.81 21.07 10.57
N LYS A 218 -9.57 20.11 11.13
CA LYS A 218 -9.39 18.68 10.83
C LYS A 218 -9.74 18.35 9.36
N GLU A 219 -10.65 19.07 8.78
CA GLU A 219 -11.12 18.92 7.41
C GLU A 219 -10.02 19.20 6.40
N TYR A 220 -9.01 20.00 6.77
CA TYR A 220 -7.83 20.23 5.95
C TYR A 220 -7.09 18.91 5.66
N GLY A 221 -6.81 18.13 6.68
CA GLY A 221 -6.13 16.83 6.49
C GLY A 221 -6.98 15.83 5.74
N GLU A 222 -8.30 15.81 5.97
CA GLU A 222 -9.23 14.96 5.22
C GLU A 222 -9.22 15.30 3.73
N HIS A 223 -9.24 16.58 3.38
CA HIS A 223 -9.24 17.03 1.98
C HIS A 223 -7.86 16.88 1.31
N TRP A 224 -6.80 17.39 1.95
CA TRP A 224 -5.45 17.36 1.37
C TRP A 224 -4.80 15.98 1.46
N GLY A 225 -5.13 15.18 2.45
CA GLY A 225 -4.76 13.77 2.51
C GLY A 225 -5.33 12.97 1.33
N ARG A 226 -6.56 13.29 0.88
CA ARG A 226 -7.15 12.67 -0.30
C ARG A 226 -6.32 12.90 -1.56
N HIS A 227 -5.78 14.11 -1.78
CA HIS A 227 -4.91 14.35 -2.93
C HIS A 227 -3.69 13.42 -2.94
N TRP A 228 -3.11 13.13 -1.77
CA TRP A 228 -2.03 12.15 -1.66
C TRP A 228 -2.51 10.73 -1.92
N LEU A 229 -3.64 10.34 -1.34
CA LEU A 229 -4.23 9.01 -1.54
C LEU A 229 -4.55 8.75 -3.02
N ASP A 230 -4.98 9.78 -3.77
CA ASP A 230 -5.19 9.69 -5.23
C ASP A 230 -3.87 9.46 -5.99
N VAL A 231 -2.80 10.16 -5.62
CA VAL A 231 -1.46 9.99 -6.23
C VAL A 231 -0.94 8.57 -6.08
N ILE A 232 -1.14 7.97 -4.92
CA ILE A 232 -0.69 6.62 -4.62
C ILE A 232 -1.71 5.54 -4.99
N ARG A 233 -2.86 5.92 -5.54
CA ARG A 233 -3.93 5.02 -5.97
C ARG A 233 -4.50 4.16 -4.82
N TYR A 234 -4.62 4.76 -3.63
CA TYR A 234 -5.19 4.09 -2.47
C TYR A 234 -6.62 3.60 -2.75
N ALA A 235 -6.92 2.38 -2.28
CA ALA A 235 -8.26 1.83 -2.24
C ALA A 235 -8.46 1.02 -0.96
N ASP A 236 -9.72 0.89 -0.52
CA ASP A 236 -10.10 0.02 0.59
C ASP A 236 -10.30 -1.45 0.14
N THR A 237 -9.93 -1.77 -1.12
CA THR A 237 -10.01 -3.10 -1.73
C THR A 237 -8.71 -3.43 -2.46
N ALA A 238 -8.48 -4.72 -2.69
CA ALA A 238 -7.26 -5.21 -3.34
C ALA A 238 -7.21 -4.93 -4.85
N GLY A 239 -8.36 -4.62 -5.45
CA GLY A 239 -8.50 -4.52 -6.90
C GLY A 239 -8.58 -5.90 -7.56
N GLU A 240 -8.29 -5.97 -8.86
CA GLU A 240 -8.42 -7.18 -9.68
C GLU A 240 -9.87 -7.72 -9.77
N ASN A 241 -10.02 -8.91 -10.34
CA ASN A 241 -11.33 -9.52 -10.54
C ASN A 241 -12.05 -9.87 -9.23
N SER A 242 -11.30 -10.18 -8.18
CA SER A 242 -11.83 -10.55 -6.87
C SER A 242 -12.26 -9.36 -6.04
N ASP A 243 -11.61 -8.22 -6.24
CA ASP A 243 -11.82 -6.93 -5.56
C ASP A 243 -12.10 -7.06 -4.05
N ARG A 244 -11.30 -7.88 -3.37
CA ARG A 244 -11.53 -8.22 -1.96
C ARG A 244 -11.27 -7.03 -1.04
N PRO A 245 -12.13 -6.83 -0.02
CA PRO A 245 -11.93 -5.77 0.96
C PRO A 245 -10.59 -5.88 1.70
N LEU A 246 -9.98 -4.73 1.99
CA LEU A 246 -8.82 -4.58 2.86
C LEU A 246 -9.25 -3.99 4.21
N PRO A 247 -9.70 -4.82 5.17
CA PRO A 247 -10.41 -4.35 6.37
C PRO A 247 -9.59 -3.47 7.31
N HIS A 248 -8.27 -3.43 7.16
CA HIS A 248 -7.36 -2.59 7.97
C HIS A 248 -6.70 -1.44 7.18
N ALA A 249 -7.03 -1.24 5.90
CA ALA A 249 -6.45 -0.18 5.06
C ALA A 249 -6.72 1.23 5.63
N TRP A 250 -7.84 1.43 6.33
CA TRP A 250 -8.20 2.67 7.00
C TRP A 250 -7.13 3.21 7.97
N ARG A 251 -6.29 2.35 8.55
CA ARG A 251 -5.20 2.78 9.44
C ARG A 251 -4.21 3.65 8.70
N PHE A 252 -3.76 3.22 7.53
CA PHE A 252 -2.86 4.00 6.68
C PHE A 252 -3.53 5.29 6.19
N ARG A 253 -4.79 5.24 5.73
CA ARG A 253 -5.54 6.44 5.35
C ARG A 253 -5.60 7.45 6.50
N ASN A 254 -5.94 7.01 7.70
CA ASN A 254 -6.03 7.87 8.88
C ASN A 254 -4.65 8.44 9.27
N TRP A 255 -3.59 7.65 9.13
CA TRP A 255 -2.22 8.12 9.33
C TRP A 255 -1.87 9.25 8.33
N VAL A 256 -2.22 9.11 7.06
CA VAL A 256 -2.05 10.17 6.03
C VAL A 256 -2.78 11.45 6.44
N ILE A 257 -4.06 11.34 6.81
CA ILE A 257 -4.88 12.48 7.26
C ILE A 257 -4.25 13.17 8.48
N HIS A 258 -3.84 12.38 9.47
CA HIS A 258 -3.19 12.90 10.68
C HIS A 258 -1.87 13.62 10.36
N SER A 259 -1.00 13.00 9.56
CA SER A 259 0.30 13.56 9.17
C SER A 259 0.16 14.90 8.42
N VAL A 260 -0.82 15.00 7.52
CA VAL A 260 -1.13 16.25 6.81
C VAL A 260 -1.65 17.32 7.77
N ASN A 261 -2.53 16.96 8.72
CA ASN A 261 -3.03 17.90 9.73
C ASN A 261 -1.91 18.44 10.62
N GLN A 262 -0.94 17.60 10.99
CA GLN A 262 0.22 17.98 11.78
C GLN A 262 1.29 18.74 10.99
N ASP A 263 1.06 18.97 9.68
CA ASP A 263 2.06 19.58 8.78
C ASP A 263 3.42 18.87 8.89
N MET A 264 3.38 17.51 8.89
CA MET A 264 4.60 16.70 8.95
C MET A 264 5.53 17.11 7.79
N PRO A 265 6.85 17.28 8.03
CA PRO A 265 7.79 17.48 6.94
C PRO A 265 7.62 16.42 5.86
N PHE A 266 7.42 16.82 4.61
CA PHE A 266 7.10 15.85 3.55
C PHE A 266 8.25 14.85 3.30
N THR A 267 9.48 15.20 3.65
CA THR A 267 10.62 14.27 3.71
C THR A 267 10.36 13.14 4.70
N SER A 268 9.99 13.46 5.95
CA SER A 268 9.66 12.48 6.98
C SER A 268 8.42 11.68 6.61
N PHE A 269 7.41 12.32 6.02
CA PHE A 269 6.20 11.68 5.53
C PHE A 269 6.50 10.59 4.49
N VAL A 270 7.42 10.85 3.55
CA VAL A 270 7.84 9.87 2.54
C VAL A 270 8.79 8.82 3.11
N GLN A 271 9.73 9.23 3.95
CA GLN A 271 10.65 8.30 4.60
C GLN A 271 9.92 7.26 5.45
N GLN A 272 8.88 7.66 6.19
CA GLN A 272 8.05 6.72 6.95
C GLN A 272 7.25 5.78 6.04
N GLN A 273 6.75 6.24 4.92
CA GLN A 273 6.04 5.39 3.97
C GLN A 273 6.93 4.34 3.30
N LEU A 274 8.19 4.64 3.07
CA LEU A 274 9.14 3.71 2.44
C LEU A 274 9.85 2.79 3.44
N ALA A 275 10.13 3.27 4.65
CA ALA A 275 10.97 2.58 5.61
C ALA A 275 10.65 2.90 7.08
N GLY A 276 9.38 3.22 7.41
CA GLY A 276 9.00 3.63 8.76
C GLY A 276 9.17 2.53 9.80
N ASP A 277 9.03 1.27 9.41
CA ASP A 277 9.29 0.09 10.24
C ASP A 277 10.77 -0.11 10.60
N LEU A 278 11.69 0.49 9.83
CA LEU A 278 13.15 0.38 9.99
C LEU A 278 13.79 1.63 10.62
N GLN A 279 13.04 2.72 10.76
CA GLN A 279 13.59 3.95 11.31
C GLN A 279 13.56 3.95 12.83
N PRO A 280 14.61 4.46 13.50
CA PRO A 280 14.60 4.64 14.95
C PRO A 280 13.64 5.78 15.31
N MET A 281 12.39 5.42 15.58
CA MET A 281 11.33 6.37 15.97
C MET A 281 11.40 6.77 17.46
N GLY A 282 12.53 6.52 18.14
CA GLY A 282 12.67 6.69 19.59
C GLY A 282 11.95 5.59 20.40
N ASP A 283 11.92 5.76 21.73
CA ASP A 283 11.34 4.75 22.65
C ASP A 283 9.81 4.83 22.72
N ALA A 284 9.18 5.83 22.14
CA ALA A 284 7.74 6.01 22.17
C ALA A 284 7.04 4.97 21.27
N VAL A 285 6.23 4.12 21.89
CA VAL A 285 5.48 3.03 21.21
C VAL A 285 4.59 3.59 20.10
N ASP A 286 3.89 4.69 20.34
CA ASP A 286 3.00 5.31 19.36
C ASP A 286 3.74 5.72 18.09
N LEU A 287 4.96 6.26 18.20
CA LEU A 287 5.78 6.62 17.03
C LEU A 287 6.22 5.38 16.24
N ARG A 288 6.57 4.28 16.93
CA ARG A 288 6.91 3.03 16.24
C ARG A 288 5.71 2.45 15.48
N MET A 289 4.52 2.47 16.10
CA MET A 289 3.29 2.03 15.44
C MET A 289 2.96 2.89 14.23
N ASP A 290 3.09 4.22 14.33
CA ASP A 290 2.90 5.14 13.22
C ASP A 290 3.86 4.84 12.06
N GLY A 291 5.13 4.53 12.36
CA GLY A 291 6.12 4.11 11.37
C GLY A 291 5.72 2.82 10.65
N ILE A 292 5.24 1.82 11.37
CA ILE A 292 4.72 0.57 10.79
C ILE A 292 3.50 0.87 9.91
N ILE A 293 2.52 1.61 10.42
CA ILE A 293 1.28 1.96 9.69
C ILE A 293 1.59 2.75 8.41
N ALA A 294 2.58 3.64 8.47
CA ALA A 294 3.00 4.44 7.32
C ALA A 294 3.45 3.58 6.13
N THR A 295 4.09 2.43 6.39
CA THR A 295 4.51 1.50 5.33
C THR A 295 3.33 0.83 4.62
N GLY A 296 2.12 1.08 5.08
CA GLY A 296 0.88 0.77 4.35
C GLY A 296 0.87 1.31 2.92
N TYR A 297 1.61 2.38 2.64
CA TYR A 297 1.85 2.85 1.27
C TYR A 297 2.31 1.73 0.32
N LEU A 298 3.23 0.91 0.75
CA LEU A 298 3.71 -0.25 0.00
C LEU A 298 2.73 -1.42 0.08
N ALA A 299 2.20 -1.70 1.27
CA ALA A 299 1.38 -2.87 1.54
C ALA A 299 -0.03 -2.79 0.93
N VAL A 300 -0.63 -1.59 0.77
CA VAL A 300 -1.94 -1.40 0.10
C VAL A 300 -1.81 -1.07 -1.38
N SER A 301 -0.64 -1.26 -1.98
CA SER A 301 -0.43 -1.17 -3.41
C SER A 301 -1.32 -2.16 -4.18
N ARG A 302 -1.51 -1.92 -5.47
CA ARG A 302 -2.36 -2.76 -6.33
C ARG A 302 -1.92 -4.23 -6.29
N ARG A 303 -2.88 -5.14 -6.21
CA ARG A 303 -2.67 -6.59 -6.26
C ARG A 303 -2.92 -7.11 -7.67
N TYR A 304 -2.24 -8.20 -8.03
CA TYR A 304 -2.33 -8.82 -9.34
C TYR A 304 -2.44 -10.34 -9.20
N GLY A 305 -3.33 -10.93 -10.00
CA GLY A 305 -3.46 -12.37 -10.16
C GLY A 305 -3.98 -13.13 -8.94
N HIS A 306 -4.03 -14.44 -9.11
CA HIS A 306 -4.45 -15.39 -8.06
C HIS A 306 -3.31 -16.29 -7.59
N ASP A 307 -2.17 -16.27 -8.29
CA ASP A 307 -0.95 -17.01 -7.94
C ASP A 307 0.15 -16.02 -7.56
N ILE A 308 0.28 -15.80 -6.26
CA ILE A 308 1.24 -14.85 -5.70
C ILE A 308 2.68 -15.16 -6.10
N ASN A 309 3.07 -16.43 -6.17
CA ASN A 309 4.44 -16.79 -6.50
C ASN A 309 4.77 -16.44 -7.95
N LYS A 310 3.76 -16.49 -8.82
CA LYS A 310 3.91 -16.16 -10.23
C LYS A 310 3.79 -14.67 -10.50
N ASP A 311 2.87 -13.99 -9.84
CA ASP A 311 2.44 -12.63 -10.19
C ASP A 311 3.07 -11.53 -9.30
N ILE A 312 3.91 -11.89 -8.31
CA ILE A 312 4.54 -10.94 -7.38
C ILE A 312 5.39 -9.88 -8.10
N HIS A 313 5.97 -10.22 -9.24
CA HIS A 313 6.77 -9.29 -10.03
C HIS A 313 5.94 -8.09 -10.53
N LEU A 314 4.65 -8.27 -10.82
CA LEU A 314 3.74 -7.19 -11.24
C LEU A 314 3.47 -6.22 -10.08
N MET A 315 3.41 -6.72 -8.85
CA MET A 315 3.27 -5.87 -7.67
C MET A 315 4.54 -5.03 -7.44
N HIS A 316 5.72 -5.63 -7.56
CA HIS A 316 6.98 -4.89 -7.45
C HIS A 316 7.09 -3.82 -8.55
N GLU A 317 6.68 -4.14 -9.78
CA GLU A 317 6.62 -3.18 -10.90
C GLU A 317 5.72 -1.99 -10.58
N ASP A 318 4.52 -2.25 -10.06
CA ASP A 318 3.57 -1.19 -9.68
C ASP A 318 4.14 -0.27 -8.59
N VAL A 319 4.83 -0.84 -7.59
CA VAL A 319 5.49 -0.07 -6.53
C VAL A 319 6.63 0.79 -7.09
N ILE A 320 7.51 0.23 -7.93
CA ILE A 320 8.62 0.96 -8.56
C ILE A 320 8.09 2.11 -9.42
N ASP A 321 7.08 1.83 -10.24
CA ASP A 321 6.46 2.84 -11.11
C ASP A 321 5.81 3.96 -10.29
N ASN A 322 5.11 3.62 -9.20
CA ASN A 322 4.50 4.61 -8.33
C ASN A 322 5.56 5.45 -7.58
N VAL A 323 6.60 4.83 -7.02
CA VAL A 323 7.71 5.55 -6.37
C VAL A 323 8.36 6.54 -7.33
N GLY A 324 8.68 6.11 -8.57
CA GLY A 324 9.24 6.99 -9.59
C GLY A 324 8.34 8.17 -9.91
N LYS A 325 7.07 7.92 -10.20
CA LYS A 325 6.10 8.95 -10.59
C LYS A 325 5.67 9.86 -9.44
N ALA A 326 5.39 9.28 -8.27
CA ALA A 326 4.85 10.03 -7.14
C ALA A 326 5.88 10.98 -6.53
N PHE A 327 7.12 10.55 -6.41
CA PHE A 327 8.15 11.30 -5.69
C PHE A 327 9.12 12.04 -6.61
N LEU A 328 9.45 11.46 -7.76
CA LEU A 328 10.50 11.97 -8.65
C LEU A 328 9.97 12.47 -10.00
N GLY A 329 8.70 12.20 -10.33
CA GLY A 329 8.19 12.49 -11.67
C GLY A 329 8.99 11.77 -12.77
N MET A 330 9.38 10.53 -12.54
CA MET A 330 10.15 9.70 -13.48
C MET A 330 9.39 8.42 -13.82
N THR A 331 9.43 8.02 -15.09
CA THR A 331 8.75 6.82 -15.61
C THR A 331 9.66 5.59 -15.54
N ILE A 332 10.15 5.25 -14.33
CA ILE A 332 11.14 4.18 -14.11
C ILE A 332 10.64 2.82 -14.62
N GLY A 333 9.34 2.55 -14.49
CA GLY A 333 8.73 1.30 -14.96
C GLY A 333 8.97 0.97 -16.43
N CYS A 334 9.22 1.99 -17.29
CA CYS A 334 9.56 1.78 -18.69
C CYS A 334 10.90 1.03 -18.90
N ALA A 335 11.79 1.04 -17.90
CA ALA A 335 13.09 0.39 -17.98
C ALA A 335 13.08 -1.10 -17.60
N ARG A 336 11.91 -1.69 -17.32
CA ARG A 336 11.77 -3.11 -16.99
C ARG A 336 12.27 -4.07 -18.08
N CYS A 337 11.97 -3.79 -19.36
CA CYS A 337 12.23 -4.72 -20.45
C CYS A 337 13.53 -4.40 -21.23
N HIS A 338 13.93 -3.14 -21.22
CA HIS A 338 15.09 -2.59 -21.93
C HIS A 338 15.39 -1.21 -21.33
N ASP A 339 16.54 -0.66 -21.61
CA ASP A 339 16.87 0.70 -21.21
C ASP A 339 15.76 1.69 -21.60
N HIS A 340 15.46 2.64 -20.72
CA HIS A 340 14.42 3.63 -20.97
C HIS A 340 14.68 4.36 -22.29
N LYS A 341 13.66 4.43 -23.15
CA LYS A 341 13.83 4.91 -24.54
C LYS A 341 14.27 6.37 -24.64
N TYR A 342 13.95 7.20 -23.66
CA TYR A 342 14.11 8.65 -23.72
C TYR A 342 14.89 9.24 -22.55
N ASP A 343 14.76 8.68 -21.36
CA ASP A 343 15.36 9.18 -20.14
C ASP A 343 16.60 8.37 -19.75
N PRO A 344 17.50 8.93 -18.93
CA PRO A 344 18.76 8.28 -18.58
C PRO A 344 18.57 7.24 -17.47
N ILE A 345 17.78 6.21 -17.74
CA ILE A 345 17.47 5.11 -16.85
C ILE A 345 17.76 3.80 -17.57
N THR A 346 18.61 2.97 -17.02
CA THR A 346 18.95 1.65 -17.58
C THR A 346 18.01 0.57 -17.05
N ALA A 347 17.96 -0.58 -17.74
CA ALA A 347 17.28 -1.77 -17.21
C ALA A 347 17.94 -2.22 -15.89
N GLU A 348 19.25 -2.11 -15.75
CA GLU A 348 19.95 -2.38 -14.48
C GLU A 348 19.49 -1.45 -13.35
N ASP A 349 19.22 -0.17 -13.62
CA ASP A 349 18.66 0.75 -12.60
C ASP A 349 17.30 0.25 -12.10
N TYR A 350 16.45 -0.25 -13.00
CA TYR A 350 15.17 -0.82 -12.65
C TYR A 350 15.34 -2.05 -11.73
N TYR A 351 16.23 -2.99 -12.11
CA TYR A 351 16.44 -4.22 -11.31
C TYR A 351 17.23 -3.97 -10.03
N ALA A 352 18.03 -2.91 -9.94
CA ALA A 352 18.62 -2.46 -8.70
C ALA A 352 17.55 -2.03 -7.68
N LEU A 353 16.51 -1.29 -8.12
CA LEU A 353 15.35 -0.94 -7.30
C LEU A 353 14.45 -2.14 -7.03
N TYR A 354 14.27 -3.02 -8.03
CA TYR A 354 13.52 -4.26 -7.89
C TYR A 354 14.09 -5.14 -6.76
N GLY A 355 15.41 -5.24 -6.65
CA GLY A 355 16.09 -5.94 -5.56
C GLY A 355 15.74 -5.41 -4.16
N ILE A 356 15.52 -4.09 -4.02
CA ILE A 356 15.08 -3.49 -2.77
C ILE A 356 13.67 -3.99 -2.38
N PHE A 357 12.72 -4.01 -3.32
CA PHE A 357 11.35 -4.40 -3.04
C PHE A 357 11.17 -5.93 -2.97
N SER A 358 11.94 -6.72 -3.74
CA SER A 358 11.95 -8.18 -3.61
C SER A 358 12.59 -8.66 -2.30
N SER A 359 13.43 -7.84 -1.68
CA SER A 359 13.97 -8.05 -0.33
C SER A 359 13.01 -7.59 0.79
N THR A 360 11.79 -7.18 0.46
CA THR A 360 10.78 -6.68 1.39
C THR A 360 9.64 -7.69 1.48
N LYS A 361 9.18 -8.02 2.69
CA LYS A 361 7.99 -8.84 2.90
C LYS A 361 6.77 -7.95 3.01
N PHE A 362 5.77 -8.18 2.15
CA PHE A 362 4.52 -7.43 2.11
C PHE A 362 3.42 -8.18 2.84
N SER A 363 2.55 -7.46 3.56
CA SER A 363 1.30 -8.00 4.07
C SER A 363 0.36 -8.31 2.91
N PHE A 364 -0.23 -9.50 2.91
CA PHE A 364 -1.22 -9.87 1.91
C PHE A 364 -0.76 -9.56 0.47
N PRO A 365 0.31 -10.19 0.00
CA PRO A 365 0.91 -9.84 -1.28
C PRO A 365 0.09 -10.26 -2.51
N GLY A 366 -0.91 -11.15 -2.38
CA GLY A 366 -1.75 -11.61 -3.46
C GLY A 366 -3.25 -11.37 -3.22
N CYS A 367 -4.06 -11.87 -4.13
CA CYS A 367 -5.53 -11.90 -4.03
C CYS A 367 -6.01 -13.25 -3.52
N GLU A 368 -5.34 -13.81 -2.51
CA GLU A 368 -5.63 -15.12 -1.95
C GLU A 368 -7.09 -15.20 -1.49
N PRO A 369 -7.79 -16.28 -1.82
CA PRO A 369 -9.18 -16.43 -1.43
C PRO A 369 -9.36 -16.70 0.06
N ILE A 370 -8.50 -17.51 0.68
CA ILE A 370 -8.61 -17.95 2.09
C ILE A 370 -7.24 -18.47 2.57
N PRO A 371 -6.83 -18.16 3.83
CA PRO A 371 -7.37 -17.16 4.75
C PRO A 371 -6.96 -15.74 4.37
N GLN A 372 -7.86 -14.80 4.57
CA GLN A 372 -7.58 -13.39 4.32
C GLN A 372 -7.88 -12.57 5.56
N PRO A 373 -7.12 -11.46 5.74
CA PRO A 373 -5.86 -11.11 5.09
C PRO A 373 -4.68 -11.93 5.65
N ALA A 374 -3.65 -12.17 4.81
CA ALA A 374 -2.45 -12.88 5.21
C ALA A 374 -1.31 -11.94 5.60
N ASP A 375 -0.40 -12.42 6.45
CA ASP A 375 0.87 -11.75 6.81
C ASP A 375 0.73 -10.31 7.34
N LEU A 376 -0.38 -9.99 7.98
CA LEU A 376 -0.56 -8.68 8.63
C LEU A 376 0.48 -8.46 9.73
N VAL A 377 0.99 -7.23 9.80
CA VAL A 377 1.99 -6.88 10.81
C VAL A 377 1.29 -6.52 12.12
N PRO A 378 1.60 -7.20 13.24
CA PRO A 378 1.04 -6.87 14.53
C PRO A 378 1.55 -5.51 15.02
N LEU A 379 0.64 -4.74 15.62
CA LEU A 379 0.96 -3.48 16.28
C LEU A 379 1.15 -3.73 17.79
N GLU A 380 2.03 -2.95 18.43
CA GLU A 380 2.22 -3.03 19.85
C GLU A 380 0.94 -2.64 20.60
N LEU A 381 0.68 -3.33 21.69
CA LEU A 381 -0.49 -3.07 22.53
C LEU A 381 -0.15 -2.00 23.57
N THR A 382 -0.90 -0.90 23.59
CA THR A 382 -0.72 0.21 24.53
C THR A 382 -1.96 0.40 25.42
N GLY A 383 -1.82 1.17 26.48
CA GLY A 383 -2.92 1.55 27.35
C GLY A 383 -3.63 0.34 27.99
N GLU A 384 -4.94 0.30 27.89
CA GLU A 384 -5.76 -0.79 28.46
C GLU A 384 -5.52 -2.13 27.77
N LEU A 385 -5.40 -2.13 26.43
CA LEU A 385 -5.09 -3.35 25.68
C LEU A 385 -3.72 -3.93 26.03
N GLY A 386 -2.73 -3.08 26.25
CA GLY A 386 -1.40 -3.50 26.72
C GLY A 386 -1.47 -4.19 28.08
N ARG A 387 -2.20 -3.60 29.04
CA ARG A 387 -2.42 -4.20 30.37
C ARG A 387 -3.17 -5.54 30.30
N LEU A 388 -4.17 -5.64 29.43
CA LEU A 388 -4.90 -6.88 29.20
C LEU A 388 -3.99 -7.95 28.58
N HIS A 389 -3.12 -7.57 27.66
CA HIS A 389 -2.15 -8.47 27.06
C HIS A 389 -1.10 -8.97 28.06
N GLU A 390 -0.58 -8.10 28.93
CA GLU A 390 0.32 -8.52 30.01
C GLU A 390 -0.35 -9.54 30.93
N LYS A 391 -1.60 -9.28 31.34
CA LYS A 391 -2.40 -10.25 32.12
C LYS A 391 -2.58 -11.58 31.36
N TYR A 392 -2.85 -11.49 30.05
CA TYR A 392 -2.96 -12.67 29.20
C TYR A 392 -1.66 -13.48 29.16
N LEU A 393 -0.50 -12.82 28.99
CA LEU A 393 0.80 -13.51 28.99
C LEU A 393 1.10 -14.21 30.32
N VAL A 394 0.78 -13.57 31.46
CA VAL A 394 0.89 -14.19 32.76
C VAL A 394 -0.02 -15.43 32.85
N ALA A 395 -1.28 -15.30 32.44
CA ALA A 395 -2.23 -16.41 32.45
C ALA A 395 -1.81 -17.57 31.50
N VAL A 396 -1.20 -17.25 30.35
CA VAL A 396 -0.61 -18.28 29.46
C VAL A 396 0.53 -19.02 30.15
N ALA A 397 1.44 -18.28 30.79
CA ALA A 397 2.57 -18.90 31.51
C ALA A 397 2.09 -19.80 32.66
N GLU A 398 1.10 -19.37 33.43
CA GLU A 398 0.46 -20.16 34.48
C GLU A 398 -0.25 -21.38 33.90
N TYR A 399 -0.98 -21.25 32.80
CA TYR A 399 -1.64 -22.34 32.10
C TYR A 399 -0.63 -23.38 31.63
N GLU A 400 0.42 -22.98 30.92
CA GLU A 400 1.44 -23.92 30.42
C GLU A 400 2.22 -24.61 31.55
N ALA A 401 2.48 -23.90 32.68
CA ALA A 401 3.13 -24.47 33.84
C ALA A 401 2.25 -25.52 34.57
N ASN A 402 0.94 -25.34 34.55
CA ASN A 402 -0.01 -26.22 35.24
C ASN A 402 -0.79 -27.16 34.30
N LYS A 403 -0.50 -27.13 32.99
CA LYS A 403 -1.16 -27.94 31.98
C LYS A 403 -0.98 -29.45 32.29
N PRO A 404 -2.06 -30.23 32.41
CA PRO A 404 -1.93 -31.62 32.71
C PRO A 404 -1.29 -32.39 31.54
N ASN A 405 -0.14 -32.97 31.80
CA ASN A 405 0.63 -33.76 30.80
C ASN A 405 0.11 -35.19 30.65
N ASN A 406 -1.01 -35.55 31.31
CA ASN A 406 -1.49 -36.95 31.35
C ASN A 406 -2.90 -37.07 30.71
N PRO A 407 -3.08 -37.88 29.62
CA PRO A 407 -4.37 -38.14 29.01
C PRO A 407 -5.41 -38.74 29.97
N GLU A 408 -5.00 -39.48 30.97
CA GLU A 408 -5.88 -40.06 31.99
C GLU A 408 -6.50 -39.01 32.92
N THR A 409 -5.73 -37.98 33.28
CA THR A 409 -6.21 -36.84 34.04
C THR A 409 -7.25 -36.05 33.26
N VAL A 410 -7.04 -35.83 31.95
CA VAL A 410 -8.00 -35.17 31.07
C VAL A 410 -9.32 -35.95 30.96
N ALA A 411 -9.27 -37.27 30.87
CA ALA A 411 -10.46 -38.12 30.81
C ALA A 411 -11.24 -38.09 32.13
N THR A 412 -10.54 -38.09 33.28
CA THR A 412 -11.15 -38.00 34.62
C THR A 412 -11.81 -36.63 34.82
N LEU A 413 -11.18 -35.55 34.35
CA LEU A 413 -11.71 -34.18 34.44
C LEU A 413 -12.97 -34.01 33.57
N LYS A 414 -12.99 -34.59 32.36
CA LYS A 414 -14.20 -34.64 31.51
C LYS A 414 -15.37 -35.36 32.21
N GLY A 415 -15.09 -36.46 32.90
CA GLY A 415 -16.08 -37.22 33.64
C GLY A 415 -16.67 -36.46 34.88
N LEU A 416 -15.86 -35.66 35.54
CA LEU A 416 -16.30 -34.85 36.69
C LEU A 416 -17.09 -33.60 36.23
N ALA A 417 -16.71 -32.99 35.12
CA ALA A 417 -17.48 -31.88 34.52
C ALA A 417 -18.90 -32.31 34.17
N ALA A 418 -19.09 -33.50 33.61
CA ALA A 418 -20.41 -34.02 33.30
C ALA A 418 -21.32 -34.27 34.51
N LYS A 419 -20.77 -34.56 35.66
CA LYS A 419 -21.55 -34.90 36.90
C LYS A 419 -22.22 -33.70 37.59
N SER A 420 -21.94 -32.48 37.24
CA SER A 420 -22.54 -31.29 37.89
C SER A 420 -23.64 -30.61 37.05
N ILE A 421 -23.83 -31.07 35.80
CA ILE A 421 -24.85 -30.55 34.91
C ILE A 421 -26.17 -31.26 35.26
N THR A 422 -27.22 -30.49 35.53
CA THR A 422 -28.59 -30.98 35.64
C THR A 422 -29.27 -30.64 34.32
N VAL A 423 -29.68 -31.65 33.52
CA VAL A 423 -30.55 -31.44 32.36
C VAL A 423 -31.96 -31.22 32.83
N LEU A 424 -32.54 -30.05 32.55
CA LEU A 424 -33.91 -29.67 32.93
C LEU A 424 -34.93 -30.14 31.92
N GLY A 425 -34.57 -30.19 30.65
CA GLY A 425 -35.39 -30.63 29.54
C GLY A 425 -34.58 -30.89 28.29
N THR A 426 -35.06 -31.74 27.42
CA THR A 426 -34.44 -32.08 26.15
C THR A 426 -35.48 -32.58 25.13
N ALA A 427 -35.29 -32.24 23.88
CA ALA A 427 -36.08 -32.82 22.78
C ALA A 427 -35.30 -32.79 21.47
N ASN A 428 -35.70 -33.67 20.53
CA ASN A 428 -35.26 -33.63 19.16
C ASN A 428 -36.17 -32.70 18.35
N VAL A 429 -35.57 -31.74 17.66
CA VAL A 429 -36.25 -30.80 16.75
C VAL A 429 -36.04 -31.36 15.33
N GLY A 430 -37.05 -32.04 14.81
CA GLY A 430 -36.98 -32.60 13.44
C GLY A 430 -36.97 -31.49 12.37
N GLN A 431 -36.86 -31.92 11.12
CA GLN A 431 -36.88 -30.99 9.97
C GLN A 431 -38.08 -30.04 10.02
N SER A 432 -37.84 -28.74 9.91
CA SER A 432 -38.84 -27.69 10.02
C SER A 432 -39.64 -27.73 11.34
N GLY A 433 -39.10 -28.40 12.36
CA GLY A 433 -39.72 -28.51 13.69
C GLY A 433 -39.64 -27.18 14.47
N ASN A 434 -40.59 -26.98 15.35
CA ASN A 434 -40.62 -25.87 16.29
C ASN A 434 -41.10 -26.40 17.64
N GLU A 435 -40.12 -26.61 18.54
CA GLU A 435 -40.37 -27.18 19.88
C GLU A 435 -40.38 -26.08 20.93
N LYS A 436 -41.42 -26.06 21.76
CA LYS A 436 -41.52 -25.16 22.88
C LYS A 436 -40.79 -25.74 24.08
N LEU A 437 -39.92 -24.94 24.73
CA LEU A 437 -39.10 -25.37 25.87
C LEU A 437 -39.98 -25.86 27.02
N GLU A 438 -41.05 -25.13 27.35
CA GLU A 438 -41.93 -25.40 28.47
C GLU A 438 -42.65 -26.77 28.34
N GLU A 439 -42.86 -27.30 27.16
CA GLU A 439 -43.47 -28.61 26.93
C GLU A 439 -42.57 -29.79 27.32
N HIS A 440 -41.26 -29.53 27.46
CA HIS A 440 -40.22 -30.51 27.77
C HIS A 440 -39.58 -30.33 29.15
N LEU A 441 -39.98 -29.33 29.92
CA LEU A 441 -39.44 -29.02 31.25
C LEU A 441 -40.19 -29.67 32.40
N GLY A 442 -41.49 -29.96 32.23
CA GLY A 442 -42.34 -30.46 33.33
C GLY A 442 -42.24 -29.58 34.56
N ASP A 443 -42.01 -30.19 35.75
CA ASP A 443 -41.83 -29.48 36.99
C ASP A 443 -40.62 -28.52 37.04
N ASN A 444 -39.73 -28.59 36.07
CA ASN A 444 -38.57 -27.70 35.94
C ASN A 444 -38.87 -26.39 35.21
N ALA A 445 -40.09 -26.16 34.75
CA ALA A 445 -40.50 -24.90 34.13
C ALA A 445 -40.37 -23.67 35.07
N VAL A 446 -40.46 -23.90 36.40
CA VAL A 446 -40.14 -22.93 37.43
C VAL A 446 -39.08 -23.52 38.34
N ARG A 447 -37.95 -22.79 38.55
CA ARG A 447 -36.80 -23.34 39.26
C ARG A 447 -36.13 -22.31 40.18
N GLN A 448 -35.71 -22.78 41.35
CA GLN A 448 -34.81 -22.01 42.22
C GLN A 448 -33.42 -21.94 41.64
N ILE A 449 -32.89 -20.74 41.38
CA ILE A 449 -31.58 -20.48 40.85
C ILE A 449 -30.89 -19.44 41.68
N LYS A 450 -29.66 -19.69 42.11
CA LYS A 450 -28.86 -18.77 42.92
C LYS A 450 -28.04 -17.83 42.03
N LYS A 451 -27.67 -16.70 42.59
CA LYS A 451 -26.78 -15.74 41.97
C LYS A 451 -25.48 -16.42 41.47
N GLY A 452 -25.12 -16.18 40.24
CA GLY A 452 -23.95 -16.78 39.59
C GLY A 452 -24.16 -18.19 39.01
N GLU A 453 -25.27 -18.88 39.34
CA GLU A 453 -25.63 -20.14 38.65
C GLU A 453 -26.05 -19.85 37.20
N VAL A 454 -25.94 -20.87 36.33
CA VAL A 454 -26.07 -20.71 34.86
C VAL A 454 -27.20 -21.59 34.32
N LEU A 455 -28.09 -20.99 33.57
CA LEU A 455 -28.98 -21.72 32.64
C LEU A 455 -28.37 -21.68 31.22
N GLN A 456 -28.19 -22.85 30.62
CA GLN A 456 -27.61 -23.00 29.27
C GLN A 456 -28.60 -23.72 28.38
N LEU A 457 -28.90 -23.09 27.22
CA LEU A 457 -29.58 -23.75 26.13
C LEU A 457 -28.51 -24.23 25.13
N LYS A 458 -28.26 -25.53 25.15
CA LYS A 458 -27.28 -26.19 24.30
C LYS A 458 -27.98 -26.85 23.11
N ILE A 459 -27.41 -26.69 21.92
CA ILE A 459 -27.88 -27.29 20.68
C ILE A 459 -26.77 -28.25 20.18
N ASN A 460 -27.16 -29.51 20.07
CA ASN A 460 -26.34 -30.59 19.58
C ASN A 460 -26.80 -30.96 18.17
N ARG A 461 -25.86 -31.19 17.26
CA ARG A 461 -26.17 -31.81 15.95
C ARG A 461 -26.62 -33.23 16.16
N ASN A 462 -27.48 -33.74 15.30
CA ASN A 462 -27.82 -35.18 15.28
C ASN A 462 -26.68 -35.98 14.60
N ALA A 463 -26.83 -36.43 13.38
CA ALA A 463 -25.77 -37.13 12.65
C ALA A 463 -24.99 -36.21 11.70
N ASN A 464 -25.63 -35.16 11.19
CA ASN A 464 -25.02 -34.21 10.23
C ASN A 464 -25.20 -32.76 10.71
N TYR A 465 -24.15 -31.96 10.66
CA TYR A 465 -24.19 -30.53 11.05
C TYR A 465 -24.49 -29.58 9.87
N GLY A 466 -24.48 -30.06 8.64
CA GLY A 466 -24.39 -29.23 7.44
C GLY A 466 -25.66 -28.43 7.10
N ALA A 467 -26.77 -28.62 7.81
CA ALA A 467 -28.01 -27.87 7.61
C ALA A 467 -28.71 -27.56 8.94
N ASP A 468 -27.96 -27.32 9.99
CA ASP A 468 -28.47 -27.23 11.36
C ASP A 468 -28.52 -25.77 11.88
N SER A 469 -28.85 -24.82 11.00
CA SER A 469 -29.15 -23.45 11.45
C SER A 469 -30.45 -23.46 12.26
N THR A 470 -30.32 -23.17 13.55
CA THR A 470 -31.38 -23.29 14.52
C THR A 470 -31.74 -21.95 15.13
N GLY A 471 -32.97 -21.50 14.90
CA GLY A 471 -33.51 -20.32 15.58
C GLY A 471 -33.82 -20.64 17.05
N ILE A 472 -33.41 -19.76 17.96
CA ILE A 472 -33.59 -19.97 19.39
C ILE A 472 -34.20 -18.76 20.08
N LEU A 473 -35.08 -19.04 21.04
CA LEU A 473 -35.62 -18.08 21.98
C LEU A 473 -35.61 -18.68 23.39
N LEU A 474 -34.93 -18.03 24.32
CA LEU A 474 -34.91 -18.37 25.74
C LEU A 474 -35.39 -17.17 26.53
N ASN A 475 -36.49 -17.29 27.25
CA ASN A 475 -37.07 -16.31 28.13
C ASN A 475 -36.98 -16.79 29.59
N ILE A 476 -36.56 -15.92 30.47
CA ILE A 476 -36.38 -16.16 31.90
C ILE A 476 -37.06 -15.01 32.62
N GLN A 477 -37.96 -15.36 33.55
CA GLN A 477 -38.72 -14.38 34.33
C GLN A 477 -38.69 -14.75 35.81
N ASN A 478 -38.40 -13.79 36.67
CA ASN A 478 -38.49 -14.02 38.10
C ASN A 478 -39.96 -14.26 38.47
N ALA A 479 -40.28 -15.42 39.09
CA ALA A 479 -41.65 -15.83 39.39
C ALA A 479 -42.29 -14.91 40.46
N ASN A 480 -41.49 -14.36 41.38
CA ASN A 480 -41.93 -13.49 42.46
C ASN A 480 -41.88 -11.99 42.09
N SER A 481 -41.25 -11.64 40.98
CA SER A 481 -41.09 -10.26 40.48
C SER A 481 -41.20 -10.28 38.93
N PRO A 482 -42.43 -10.36 38.38
CA PRO A 482 -42.62 -10.57 36.92
C PRO A 482 -42.09 -9.44 36.02
N GLU A 483 -41.81 -8.27 36.55
CA GLU A 483 -41.16 -7.16 35.88
C GLU A 483 -39.66 -7.45 35.58
N LYS A 484 -39.04 -8.32 36.38
CA LYS A 484 -37.67 -8.79 36.18
C LYS A 484 -37.68 -9.97 35.18
N LYS A 485 -37.41 -9.65 33.94
CA LYS A 485 -37.39 -10.62 32.85
C LYS A 485 -36.20 -10.38 31.91
N TRP A 486 -35.68 -11.47 31.36
CA TRP A 486 -34.57 -11.49 30.42
C TRP A 486 -34.96 -12.37 29.26
N SER A 487 -34.54 -11.98 28.06
CA SER A 487 -34.80 -12.71 26.81
C SER A 487 -33.57 -12.74 25.92
N SER A 488 -33.28 -13.90 25.36
CA SER A 488 -32.26 -13.99 24.30
C SER A 488 -32.59 -13.15 23.08
N GLN A 489 -33.85 -12.70 22.91
CA GLN A 489 -34.25 -11.75 21.88
C GLN A 489 -33.52 -10.40 21.99
N GLU A 490 -33.17 -9.99 23.21
CA GLU A 490 -32.44 -8.74 23.45
C GLU A 490 -30.99 -8.79 22.93
N LEU A 491 -30.44 -10.01 22.79
CA LEU A 491 -29.08 -10.22 22.29
C LEU A 491 -28.97 -9.96 20.78
N VAL A 492 -30.07 -9.99 20.04
CA VAL A 492 -30.09 -9.76 18.59
C VAL A 492 -29.50 -8.38 18.25
N ASP A 493 -29.90 -7.35 18.96
CA ASP A 493 -29.42 -5.99 18.74
C ASP A 493 -28.04 -5.72 19.37
N LEU A 494 -27.60 -6.59 20.28
CA LEU A 494 -26.33 -6.52 20.99
C LEU A 494 -25.29 -7.53 20.47
N ILE A 495 -25.60 -8.30 19.44
CA ILE A 495 -24.72 -9.34 18.87
C ILE A 495 -23.39 -8.77 18.36
N ASP A 496 -23.35 -7.47 18.04
CA ASP A 496 -22.19 -6.73 17.57
C ASP A 496 -21.36 -6.09 18.71
N SER A 497 -21.54 -6.58 19.95
CA SER A 497 -20.77 -6.14 21.12
C SER A 497 -19.26 -6.48 20.98
N GLU A 498 -18.44 -5.94 21.89
CA GLU A 498 -16.98 -6.20 21.88
C GLU A 498 -16.61 -7.57 22.49
N SER A 499 -17.57 -8.30 23.07
CA SER A 499 -17.36 -9.59 23.71
C SER A 499 -18.54 -10.53 23.48
N ALA A 500 -18.29 -11.83 23.42
CA ALA A 500 -19.31 -12.86 23.46
C ALA A 500 -19.98 -13.02 24.87
N LEU A 501 -19.53 -12.26 25.83
CA LEU A 501 -20.16 -12.09 27.14
C LEU A 501 -20.86 -10.72 27.20
N ILE A 502 -22.17 -10.70 27.23
CA ILE A 502 -23.00 -9.50 27.09
C ILE A 502 -23.81 -9.29 28.38
N GLU A 503 -23.75 -8.11 28.97
CA GLU A 503 -24.57 -7.78 30.13
C GLU A 503 -25.88 -7.10 29.73
N VAL A 504 -27.02 -7.66 30.19
CA VAL A 504 -28.35 -7.12 29.95
C VAL A 504 -29.14 -7.12 31.28
N ARG A 505 -29.53 -5.94 31.73
CA ARG A 505 -30.32 -5.75 32.96
C ARG A 505 -29.73 -6.43 34.19
N GLY A 506 -28.41 -6.38 34.35
CA GLY A 506 -27.68 -6.96 35.48
C GLY A 506 -27.41 -8.46 35.38
N ALA A 507 -27.99 -9.17 34.39
CA ALA A 507 -27.64 -10.53 34.08
C ALA A 507 -26.58 -10.56 32.95
N LYS A 508 -25.72 -11.56 32.95
CA LYS A 508 -24.75 -11.78 31.88
C LYS A 508 -25.21 -12.92 30.98
N TRP A 509 -25.03 -12.73 29.69
CA TRP A 509 -25.26 -13.76 28.66
C TRP A 509 -23.94 -14.12 27.97
N ALA A 510 -23.77 -15.40 27.69
CA ALA A 510 -22.56 -15.91 27.03
C ALA A 510 -22.87 -16.76 25.82
N PHE A 511 -22.06 -16.66 24.77
CA PHE A 511 -22.07 -17.55 23.62
C PHE A 511 -20.94 -18.56 23.73
N LEU A 512 -21.26 -19.86 23.72
CA LEU A 512 -20.35 -20.92 24.13
C LEU A 512 -20.25 -22.07 23.12
N ASP A 513 -19.08 -22.71 23.10
CA ASP A 513 -18.90 -24.11 22.71
C ASP A 513 -18.84 -24.94 24.01
N PRO A 514 -19.85 -25.74 24.31
CA PRO A 514 -19.92 -26.51 25.55
C PRO A 514 -19.33 -27.94 25.43
N THR A 515 -18.77 -28.34 24.28
CA THR A 515 -18.44 -29.73 23.94
C THR A 515 -17.48 -30.40 24.92
N ASP A 516 -16.41 -29.70 25.32
CA ASP A 516 -15.39 -30.19 26.26
C ASP A 516 -15.34 -29.34 27.54
N GLY A 517 -16.47 -28.74 27.92
CA GLY A 517 -16.61 -27.72 28.93
C GLY A 517 -16.86 -26.35 28.29
N PRO A 518 -17.49 -25.42 29.00
CA PRO A 518 -17.93 -24.13 28.43
C PRO A 518 -16.74 -23.29 27.98
N LYS A 519 -16.62 -23.05 26.68
CA LYS A 519 -15.64 -22.18 26.04
C LYS A 519 -16.37 -21.03 25.35
N TYR A 520 -15.92 -19.79 25.50
CA TYR A 520 -16.49 -18.68 24.74
C TYR A 520 -16.22 -18.81 23.24
N LEU A 521 -17.21 -18.40 22.43
CA LEU A 521 -17.01 -18.13 21.03
C LEU A 521 -16.23 -16.81 20.93
N PHE A 522 -15.04 -16.81 20.37
CA PHE A 522 -14.13 -15.66 20.42
C PHE A 522 -13.92 -14.96 19.07
N THR A 523 -14.42 -15.53 17.97
CA THR A 523 -14.28 -14.89 16.66
C THR A 523 -15.56 -14.12 16.34
N LYS A 524 -15.49 -12.78 16.40
CA LYS A 524 -16.57 -11.90 15.95
C LYS A 524 -16.69 -11.96 14.43
N LYS A 525 -17.91 -12.17 13.92
CA LYS A 525 -18.21 -12.21 12.48
C LYS A 525 -19.22 -11.13 12.11
N LEU A 526 -18.89 -10.35 11.09
CA LEU A 526 -19.75 -9.33 10.49
C LEU A 526 -19.97 -9.70 9.01
N ASN A 527 -21.11 -9.30 8.46
CA ASN A 527 -21.45 -9.54 7.04
C ASN A 527 -21.41 -11.03 6.68
N ILE A 528 -21.98 -11.89 7.54
CA ILE A 528 -21.96 -13.34 7.33
C ILE A 528 -22.68 -13.68 6.01
N GLY A 529 -22.03 -14.47 5.15
CA GLY A 529 -22.55 -14.82 3.83
C GLY A 529 -22.77 -13.62 2.89
N GLY A 530 -22.07 -12.50 3.11
CA GLY A 530 -22.22 -11.27 2.33
C GLY A 530 -23.41 -10.39 2.74
N HIS A 531 -24.10 -10.72 3.84
CA HIS A 531 -25.27 -9.99 4.32
C HIS A 531 -24.95 -9.12 5.53
N ALA A 532 -25.00 -7.79 5.38
CA ALA A 532 -24.70 -6.82 6.46
C ALA A 532 -25.58 -6.98 7.71
N ALA A 533 -26.79 -7.50 7.56
CA ALA A 533 -27.71 -7.79 8.65
C ALA A 533 -27.32 -9.02 9.46
N LEU A 534 -26.48 -9.91 8.94
CA LEU A 534 -26.04 -11.11 9.65
C LEU A 534 -24.73 -10.85 10.38
N LYS A 535 -24.77 -10.96 11.69
CA LYS A 535 -23.63 -10.75 12.58
C LYS A 535 -23.59 -11.83 13.64
N GLY A 536 -22.42 -12.14 14.20
CA GLY A 536 -22.33 -13.19 15.20
C GLY A 536 -20.96 -13.45 15.77
N TRP A 537 -20.88 -14.56 16.50
CA TRP A 537 -19.67 -15.08 17.13
C TRP A 537 -19.48 -16.54 16.80
N SER A 538 -18.23 -16.98 16.62
CA SER A 538 -17.91 -18.38 16.30
C SER A 538 -16.61 -18.85 16.97
N PHE A 539 -16.43 -20.16 16.95
CA PHE A 539 -15.13 -20.80 17.17
C PHE A 539 -14.66 -21.37 15.84
N GLY A 540 -13.70 -20.69 15.20
CA GLY A 540 -13.35 -21.00 13.81
C GLY A 540 -14.50 -20.67 12.85
N GLU A 541 -14.90 -21.63 12.02
CA GLU A 541 -16.06 -21.49 11.16
C GLU A 541 -17.36 -21.80 11.91
N ASN A 542 -17.41 -22.91 12.60
CA ASN A 542 -18.47 -23.38 13.52
C ASN A 542 -17.83 -24.13 14.70
N PRO A 543 -18.44 -24.15 15.89
CA PRO A 543 -19.81 -23.71 16.20
C PRO A 543 -19.95 -22.17 16.17
N SER A 544 -21.19 -21.71 15.92
CA SER A 544 -21.47 -20.28 15.86
C SER A 544 -22.83 -19.90 16.43
N VAL A 545 -22.93 -18.69 17.01
CA VAL A 545 -24.15 -17.97 17.35
C VAL A 545 -24.20 -16.71 16.51
N TYR A 546 -25.28 -16.49 15.78
CA TYR A 546 -25.45 -15.33 14.92
C TYR A 546 -26.89 -14.81 14.92
N ALA A 547 -27.08 -13.59 14.46
CA ALA A 547 -28.40 -12.97 14.43
C ALA A 547 -28.66 -12.28 13.10
N ASN A 548 -29.91 -12.31 12.63
CA ASN A 548 -30.42 -11.36 11.66
C ASN A 548 -30.88 -10.09 12.38
N THR A 549 -30.02 -9.06 12.36
CA THR A 549 -30.30 -7.76 13.02
C THR A 549 -31.20 -6.86 12.19
N GLY A 550 -31.51 -7.24 10.94
CA GLY A 550 -32.35 -6.48 10.01
C GLY A 550 -33.84 -6.56 10.32
N SER A 551 -34.64 -5.86 9.51
CA SER A 551 -36.10 -5.82 9.58
C SER A 551 -36.77 -6.75 8.55
N THR A 552 -36.00 -7.43 7.69
CA THR A 552 -36.46 -8.32 6.64
C THR A 552 -35.80 -9.69 6.73
N THR A 553 -36.46 -10.71 6.20
CA THR A 553 -35.86 -12.06 6.07
C THR A 553 -34.64 -11.99 5.16
N VAL A 554 -33.51 -12.57 5.60
CA VAL A 554 -32.34 -12.76 4.78
C VAL A 554 -32.35 -14.15 4.16
N ALA A 555 -32.28 -14.19 2.82
CA ALA A 555 -32.13 -15.43 2.07
C ALA A 555 -30.63 -15.68 1.83
N ALA A 556 -30.00 -16.41 2.76
CA ALA A 556 -28.60 -16.82 2.65
C ALA A 556 -28.56 -18.32 2.22
N TRP A 557 -28.04 -19.19 3.08
CA TRP A 557 -28.11 -20.65 2.88
C TRP A 557 -29.47 -21.24 3.26
N THR A 558 -30.28 -20.50 4.01
CA THR A 558 -31.69 -20.75 4.29
C THR A 558 -32.44 -19.43 4.48
N ALA A 559 -33.74 -19.46 4.71
CA ALA A 559 -34.51 -18.24 5.04
C ALA A 559 -34.37 -17.91 6.52
N LEU A 560 -33.66 -16.84 6.82
CA LEU A 560 -33.39 -16.38 8.17
C LEU A 560 -34.31 -15.19 8.55
N PRO A 561 -35.37 -15.43 9.34
CA PRO A 561 -36.31 -14.38 9.76
C PRO A 561 -35.65 -13.16 10.40
N PRO A 562 -36.28 -11.97 10.29
CA PRO A 562 -35.73 -10.75 10.92
C PRO A 562 -35.77 -10.86 12.44
N LYS A 563 -34.85 -10.14 13.06
CA LYS A 563 -34.75 -10.03 14.53
C LYS A 563 -34.75 -11.38 15.25
N THR A 564 -34.04 -12.37 14.70
CA THR A 564 -33.95 -13.72 15.25
C THR A 564 -32.50 -14.08 15.57
N LEU A 565 -32.27 -14.72 16.70
CA LEU A 565 -31.01 -15.31 17.12
C LEU A 565 -30.94 -16.75 16.64
N PHE A 566 -29.81 -17.13 16.06
CA PHE A 566 -29.56 -18.46 15.52
C PHE A 566 -28.32 -19.06 16.15
N THR A 567 -28.30 -20.39 16.20
CA THR A 567 -27.13 -21.20 16.52
C THR A 567 -26.83 -22.15 15.38
N HIS A 568 -25.55 -22.50 15.23
CA HIS A 568 -25.13 -23.54 14.29
C HIS A 568 -24.03 -24.37 14.96
N PRO A 569 -24.27 -25.65 15.28
CA PRO A 569 -23.25 -26.53 15.83
C PRO A 569 -22.12 -26.78 14.82
N GLY A 570 -20.98 -27.25 15.31
CA GLY A 570 -19.84 -27.61 14.47
C GLY A 570 -19.81 -29.09 14.11
N PRO A 571 -18.86 -29.51 13.24
CA PRO A 571 -18.71 -30.91 12.85
C PRO A 571 -18.45 -31.85 14.04
N ASN A 572 -17.80 -31.36 15.09
CA ASN A 572 -17.50 -32.09 16.31
C ASN A 572 -17.75 -31.23 17.57
N ALA A 573 -18.60 -30.24 17.48
CA ALA A 573 -18.83 -29.28 18.55
C ALA A 573 -20.30 -28.90 18.67
N ASP A 574 -20.79 -28.83 19.91
CA ASP A 574 -22.08 -28.26 20.26
C ASP A 574 -21.98 -26.73 20.28
N VAL A 575 -23.14 -26.07 20.33
CA VAL A 575 -23.23 -24.62 20.53
C VAL A 575 -24.23 -24.30 21.60
N ALA A 576 -23.97 -23.25 22.39
CA ALA A 576 -24.90 -22.87 23.45
C ALA A 576 -25.00 -21.35 23.63
N ILE A 577 -26.15 -20.91 24.13
CA ILE A 577 -26.30 -19.64 24.83
C ILE A 577 -26.51 -19.91 26.33
N ALA A 578 -25.86 -19.12 27.17
CA ALA A 578 -25.93 -19.28 28.60
C ALA A 578 -26.35 -17.96 29.27
N TRP A 579 -27.29 -18.03 30.21
CA TRP A 579 -27.71 -16.94 31.07
C TRP A 579 -27.13 -17.16 32.46
N ILE A 580 -26.48 -16.15 33.01
CA ILE A 580 -25.89 -16.16 34.35
C ILE A 580 -26.80 -15.39 35.28
N CYS A 581 -27.29 -16.05 36.31
CA CYS A 581 -28.27 -15.55 37.24
C CYS A 581 -27.74 -14.32 38.02
N PRO A 582 -28.43 -13.16 37.97
CA PRO A 582 -27.97 -11.95 38.63
C PRO A 582 -28.23 -11.90 40.13
N GLU A 583 -29.24 -12.62 40.63
CA GLU A 583 -29.68 -12.63 42.05
C GLU A 583 -30.37 -13.95 42.38
N ASP A 584 -30.39 -14.31 43.65
CA ASP A 584 -31.12 -15.50 44.13
C ASP A 584 -32.63 -15.33 43.87
N GLY A 585 -33.28 -16.37 43.34
CA GLY A 585 -34.71 -16.29 43.04
C GLY A 585 -35.31 -17.56 42.45
N GLU A 586 -36.64 -17.52 42.31
CA GLU A 586 -37.41 -18.52 41.59
C GLU A 586 -37.70 -17.98 40.18
N TYR A 587 -37.35 -18.76 39.16
CA TYR A 587 -37.39 -18.32 37.76
C TYR A 587 -38.25 -19.25 36.90
N ALA A 588 -39.22 -18.67 36.19
CA ALA A 588 -39.96 -19.32 35.16
C ALA A 588 -39.19 -19.28 33.83
N ILE A 589 -39.11 -20.43 33.16
CA ILE A 589 -38.34 -20.62 31.93
C ILE A 589 -39.33 -20.97 30.82
N SER A 590 -39.21 -20.28 29.67
CA SER A 590 -40.00 -20.53 28.45
C SER A 590 -39.20 -20.17 27.19
N GLY A 591 -39.72 -20.54 26.06
CA GLY A 591 -39.12 -20.24 24.76
C GLY A 591 -39.32 -21.30 23.71
N HIS A 592 -38.52 -21.28 22.66
CA HIS A 592 -38.60 -22.29 21.62
C HIS A 592 -37.27 -22.48 20.90
N VAL A 593 -37.17 -23.65 20.25
CA VAL A 593 -36.09 -24.04 19.37
C VAL A 593 -36.70 -24.41 18.01
N LEU A 594 -36.31 -23.70 16.96
CA LEU A 594 -36.85 -23.81 15.61
C LEU A 594 -35.75 -24.24 14.63
N ASP A 595 -35.99 -25.35 13.89
CA ASP A 595 -35.13 -25.66 12.75
C ASP A 595 -35.43 -24.70 11.59
N ALA A 596 -34.39 -23.93 11.19
CA ALA A 596 -34.51 -22.93 10.13
C ALA A 596 -34.26 -23.48 8.74
N HIS A 597 -33.89 -24.77 8.59
CA HIS A 597 -33.71 -25.42 7.29
C HIS A 597 -34.95 -26.20 6.87
N VAL A 598 -35.62 -25.67 5.86
CA VAL A 598 -36.81 -26.33 5.30
C VAL A 598 -36.38 -27.40 4.31
N GLY A 599 -36.57 -28.68 4.67
CA GLY A 599 -36.35 -29.83 3.78
C GLY A 599 -34.90 -30.28 3.62
N ALA A 600 -33.98 -29.83 4.49
CA ALA A 600 -32.61 -30.30 4.51
C ALA A 600 -32.13 -30.53 5.96
N GLY A 601 -31.16 -31.44 6.14
CA GLY A 601 -30.64 -31.83 7.45
C GLY A 601 -31.41 -32.97 8.12
N ASP A 602 -30.93 -33.36 9.31
CA ASP A 602 -31.56 -34.39 10.16
C ASP A 602 -32.07 -33.80 11.48
N GLY A 603 -32.12 -32.47 11.57
CA GLY A 603 -32.55 -31.69 12.72
C GLY A 603 -31.50 -31.66 13.83
N VAL A 604 -31.87 -31.07 14.94
CA VAL A 604 -31.00 -30.90 16.11
C VAL A 604 -31.64 -31.45 17.38
N THR A 605 -30.83 -31.71 18.40
CA THR A 605 -31.30 -31.98 19.75
C THR A 605 -30.93 -30.84 20.66
N PHE A 606 -31.91 -30.27 21.35
CA PHE A 606 -31.61 -29.27 22.38
C PHE A 606 -31.53 -29.89 23.77
N PHE A 607 -30.73 -29.27 24.65
CA PHE A 607 -30.67 -29.56 26.06
C PHE A 607 -30.73 -28.21 26.81
N LEU A 608 -31.71 -28.07 27.72
CA LEU A 608 -31.69 -26.98 28.70
C LEU A 608 -31.03 -27.52 29.97
N GLU A 609 -29.91 -26.93 30.33
CA GLU A 609 -29.00 -27.38 31.36
C GLU A 609 -28.90 -26.33 32.48
N HIS A 610 -28.77 -26.77 33.74
CA HIS A 610 -28.53 -25.94 34.90
C HIS A 610 -27.24 -26.38 35.58
N PHE A 611 -26.36 -25.40 35.87
CA PHE A 611 -25.08 -25.59 36.58
C PHE A 611 -25.12 -24.92 37.93
N GLN A 612 -24.68 -25.64 38.97
CA GLN A 612 -24.58 -25.11 40.31
C GLN A 612 -23.31 -24.29 40.53
N SER A 613 -23.24 -23.09 40.05
CA SER A 613 -22.13 -22.18 40.14
C SER A 613 -20.95 -22.47 39.22
N VAL A 614 -20.82 -21.67 38.17
CA VAL A 614 -19.59 -21.47 37.45
C VAL A 614 -19.19 -20.04 37.70
N ASP A 615 -18.08 -19.83 38.39
CA ASP A 615 -17.53 -18.49 38.54
C ASP A 615 -16.95 -18.03 37.18
N PHE A 616 -17.80 -17.36 36.40
CA PHE A 616 -17.34 -16.57 35.28
C PHE A 616 -16.72 -15.28 35.78
N GLY A 617 -15.81 -15.41 36.78
CA GLY A 617 -15.19 -14.31 37.50
C GLY A 617 -14.51 -13.27 36.66
N GLU A 618 -14.18 -12.16 37.25
CA GLU A 618 -13.54 -10.97 36.67
C GLU A 618 -12.23 -11.27 35.94
N GLY A 619 -12.31 -11.76 34.77
CA GLY A 619 -11.18 -12.07 33.90
C GLY A 619 -11.32 -13.47 33.31
N LEU A 620 -11.36 -13.52 32.04
CA LEU A 620 -11.38 -14.74 31.21
C LEU A 620 -10.23 -15.73 31.50
N SER A 621 -9.32 -15.40 32.38
CA SER A 621 -8.19 -16.19 32.81
C SER A 621 -8.53 -17.25 33.88
N SER A 622 -9.74 -17.31 34.39
CA SER A 622 -10.11 -18.21 35.49
C SER A 622 -11.20 -19.22 35.19
N LEU A 623 -11.40 -19.56 33.93
CA LEU A 623 -12.14 -20.78 33.58
C LEU A 623 -11.23 -21.98 33.78
N GLY A 624 -10.85 -22.24 35.04
CA GLY A 624 -10.41 -23.56 35.45
C GLY A 624 -11.55 -24.57 35.24
N ASP A 625 -11.21 -25.81 34.90
CA ASP A 625 -12.17 -26.88 35.05
C ASP A 625 -12.59 -26.99 36.52
N LYS A 626 -13.60 -27.78 36.82
CA LYS A 626 -14.12 -27.93 38.19
C LYS A 626 -13.13 -28.47 39.20
N ASN A 627 -11.90 -28.82 38.77
CA ASN A 627 -10.80 -29.27 39.62
C ASN A 627 -9.69 -28.22 39.77
N GLY A 628 -9.92 -26.97 39.33
CA GLY A 628 -8.95 -25.89 39.38
C GLY A 628 -7.89 -25.92 38.33
N ASN A 629 -8.02 -26.74 37.28
CA ASN A 629 -7.09 -26.72 36.14
C ASN A 629 -7.43 -25.53 35.25
N LEU A 630 -6.41 -24.75 34.91
CA LEU A 630 -6.54 -23.55 34.09
C LEU A 630 -7.00 -23.91 32.67
N MET A 631 -7.98 -23.19 32.17
CA MET A 631 -8.29 -23.19 30.75
C MET A 631 -7.28 -22.32 30.00
N PRO A 632 -6.98 -22.62 28.70
CA PRO A 632 -6.12 -21.73 27.95
C PRO A 632 -6.73 -20.31 27.92
N PRO A 633 -5.97 -19.31 28.34
CA PRO A 633 -6.48 -17.94 28.38
C PRO A 633 -6.85 -17.46 26.98
N THR A 634 -7.90 -16.66 26.89
CA THR A 634 -8.35 -16.11 25.63
C THR A 634 -7.35 -15.08 25.12
N PRO A 635 -6.81 -15.22 23.89
CA PRO A 635 -5.89 -14.25 23.35
C PRO A 635 -6.52 -12.86 23.27
N VAL A 636 -5.78 -11.86 23.73
CA VAL A 636 -6.13 -10.45 23.44
C VAL A 636 -5.92 -10.25 21.95
N THR A 637 -6.94 -9.79 21.24
CA THR A 637 -6.85 -9.52 19.81
C THR A 637 -5.80 -8.42 19.58
N THR A 638 -4.65 -8.80 19.07
CA THR A 638 -3.60 -7.84 18.72
C THR A 638 -4.04 -7.02 17.51
N PRO A 639 -4.07 -5.69 17.60
CA PRO A 639 -4.33 -4.87 16.43
C PRO A 639 -3.26 -5.11 15.38
N VAL A 640 -3.66 -5.12 14.13
CA VAL A 640 -2.78 -5.41 12.99
C VAL A 640 -2.90 -4.35 11.92
N ALA A 641 -1.87 -4.19 11.09
CA ALA A 641 -1.88 -3.27 9.96
C ALA A 641 -1.41 -3.96 8.67
N TYR A 642 -1.89 -3.45 7.55
CA TYR A 642 -1.21 -3.66 6.28
C TYR A 642 0.07 -2.85 6.32
N ALA A 643 1.19 -3.54 6.37
CA ALA A 643 2.51 -2.95 6.49
C ALA A 643 3.54 -3.86 5.82
N VAL A 644 4.76 -3.42 5.71
CA VAL A 644 5.86 -4.25 5.23
C VAL A 644 6.91 -4.46 6.32
N THR A 645 7.68 -5.53 6.18
CA THR A 645 8.84 -5.83 7.03
C THR A 645 10.02 -6.24 6.16
N GLU A 646 11.19 -6.43 6.75
CA GLU A 646 12.32 -7.05 6.04
C GLU A 646 11.97 -8.46 5.60
N GLY A 647 12.26 -8.77 4.34
CA GLY A 647 12.13 -10.10 3.74
C GLY A 647 13.45 -10.85 3.68
N VAL A 648 13.54 -11.81 2.77
CA VAL A 648 14.80 -12.49 2.45
C VAL A 648 15.62 -11.56 1.56
N VAL A 649 16.72 -11.08 2.10
CA VAL A 649 17.55 -10.06 1.45
C VAL A 649 18.40 -10.67 0.34
N SER A 650 18.22 -10.17 -0.90
CA SER A 650 18.98 -10.58 -2.07
C SER A 650 19.02 -9.50 -3.15
N ASP A 651 20.06 -9.54 -3.97
CA ASP A 651 20.06 -8.77 -5.22
C ASP A 651 19.20 -9.48 -6.26
N ALA A 652 18.57 -8.71 -7.15
CA ALA A 652 17.69 -9.26 -8.16
C ALA A 652 18.44 -9.58 -9.45
N ALA A 653 18.06 -10.67 -10.12
CA ALA A 653 18.51 -10.92 -11.47
C ALA A 653 17.78 -10.02 -12.48
N LEU A 654 18.49 -9.53 -13.46
CA LEU A 654 17.91 -8.86 -14.63
C LEU A 654 16.98 -9.86 -15.34
N GLN A 655 15.74 -9.46 -15.64
CA GLN A 655 14.81 -10.29 -16.40
C GLN A 655 14.91 -9.92 -17.89
N LEU A 656 15.43 -10.84 -18.68
CA LEU A 656 15.65 -10.57 -20.12
C LEU A 656 14.34 -10.24 -20.81
N ARG A 657 14.25 -9.05 -21.41
CA ARG A 657 13.04 -8.50 -22.02
C ARG A 657 11.84 -8.37 -21.05
N GLY A 658 12.11 -8.29 -19.76
CA GLY A 658 11.08 -8.22 -18.72
C GLY A 658 10.39 -9.56 -18.40
N ASP A 659 10.92 -10.67 -18.91
CA ASP A 659 10.37 -12.02 -18.67
C ASP A 659 10.95 -12.59 -17.37
N PRO A 660 10.14 -12.80 -16.32
CA PRO A 660 10.62 -13.31 -15.03
C PRO A 660 11.16 -14.75 -15.08
N GLU A 661 10.82 -15.51 -16.14
CA GLU A 661 11.34 -16.86 -16.36
C GLU A 661 12.74 -16.86 -17.03
N GLN A 662 13.19 -15.71 -17.54
CA GLN A 662 14.49 -15.57 -18.21
C GLN A 662 15.44 -14.70 -17.41
N ALA A 663 16.04 -15.30 -16.37
CA ALA A 663 17.00 -14.62 -15.51
C ALA A 663 18.33 -14.37 -16.25
N GLY A 664 18.81 -13.12 -16.20
CA GLY A 664 20.13 -12.69 -16.61
C GLY A 664 21.11 -12.57 -15.44
N GLU A 665 22.03 -11.61 -15.51
CA GLU A 665 22.99 -11.33 -14.47
C GLU A 665 22.32 -10.69 -13.23
N ASN A 666 22.87 -10.94 -12.04
CA ASN A 666 22.43 -10.28 -10.82
C ASN A 666 22.86 -8.82 -10.81
N VAL A 667 21.93 -7.96 -10.45
CA VAL A 667 22.12 -6.51 -10.36
C VAL A 667 22.16 -6.10 -8.89
N PRO A 668 23.28 -5.56 -8.40
CA PRO A 668 23.36 -5.06 -7.04
C PRO A 668 22.36 -3.95 -6.74
N ARG A 669 21.75 -3.97 -5.56
CA ARG A 669 20.86 -2.90 -5.09
C ARG A 669 21.63 -1.60 -4.94
N ARG A 670 21.19 -0.56 -5.67
CA ARG A 670 21.84 0.75 -5.74
C ARG A 670 20.87 1.83 -6.18
N TRP A 671 21.28 3.08 -6.06
CA TRP A 671 20.60 4.21 -6.66
C TRP A 671 20.77 4.25 -8.18
N LEU A 672 19.99 5.10 -8.84
CA LEU A 672 20.05 5.28 -10.30
C LEU A 672 21.45 5.75 -10.73
N GLU A 673 21.98 5.18 -11.79
CA GLU A 673 23.34 5.46 -12.29
C GLU A 673 23.55 6.93 -12.63
N ILE A 674 22.54 7.56 -13.23
CA ILE A 674 22.63 8.99 -13.60
C ILE A 674 22.80 9.89 -12.38
N PHE A 675 22.31 9.48 -11.22
CA PHE A 675 22.45 10.21 -9.94
C PHE A 675 23.60 9.70 -9.07
N GLY A 676 24.53 8.96 -9.68
CA GLY A 676 25.76 8.51 -9.05
C GLY A 676 25.82 7.02 -8.70
N GLY A 677 24.73 6.26 -8.85
CA GLY A 677 24.73 4.81 -8.66
C GLY A 677 25.16 4.35 -7.26
N ALA A 678 24.89 5.17 -6.22
CA ALA A 678 25.32 4.86 -4.86
C ALA A 678 24.78 3.50 -4.41
N PRO A 679 25.64 2.56 -3.92
CA PRO A 679 25.19 1.29 -3.39
C PRO A 679 24.44 1.48 -2.05
N ILE A 680 23.63 0.51 -1.66
CA ILE A 680 23.02 0.49 -0.33
C ILE A 680 24.09 0.39 0.75
N GLN A 681 23.86 1.05 1.89
CA GLN A 681 24.85 1.12 2.97
C GLN A 681 24.95 -0.21 3.75
N ASN A 682 23.81 -0.86 4.00
CA ASN A 682 23.78 -2.12 4.72
C ASN A 682 23.27 -3.27 3.82
N PRO A 683 24.18 -4.11 3.26
CA PRO A 683 23.79 -5.23 2.41
C PRO A 683 22.92 -6.29 3.09
N GLN A 684 22.84 -6.31 4.42
CA GLN A 684 22.01 -7.23 5.20
C GLN A 684 20.56 -6.73 5.37
N GLN A 685 20.24 -5.56 4.83
CA GLN A 685 18.90 -5.00 4.81
C GLN A 685 18.38 -4.85 3.37
N SER A 686 17.09 -4.67 3.20
CA SER A 686 16.47 -4.50 1.88
C SER A 686 17.02 -3.29 1.11
N GLY A 687 17.44 -2.22 1.79
CA GLY A 687 17.87 -0.96 1.20
C GLY A 687 16.76 0.10 1.16
N ARG A 688 15.59 -0.14 1.78
CA ARG A 688 14.47 0.81 1.81
C ARG A 688 14.83 2.13 2.51
N VAL A 689 15.68 2.09 3.54
CA VAL A 689 16.16 3.30 4.22
C VAL A 689 17.01 4.14 3.27
N ASP A 690 17.92 3.50 2.52
CA ASP A 690 18.74 4.18 1.51
C ASP A 690 17.87 4.80 0.42
N LEU A 691 16.91 4.03 -0.12
CA LEU A 691 15.96 4.52 -1.13
C LEU A 691 15.19 5.74 -0.62
N ALA A 692 14.69 5.69 0.61
CA ALA A 692 13.96 6.81 1.21
C ALA A 692 14.82 8.08 1.32
N ASN A 693 16.09 7.93 1.69
CA ASN A 693 17.03 9.03 1.76
C ASN A 693 17.39 9.56 0.37
N TRP A 694 17.66 8.69 -0.61
CA TRP A 694 17.98 9.11 -1.99
C TRP A 694 16.83 9.90 -2.61
N VAL A 695 15.59 9.39 -2.48
CA VAL A 695 14.40 10.04 -3.00
C VAL A 695 14.21 11.43 -2.38
N THR A 696 14.24 11.52 -1.05
CA THR A 696 13.94 12.77 -0.34
C THR A 696 15.03 13.83 -0.41
N SER A 697 16.25 13.44 -0.72
CA SER A 697 17.38 14.36 -0.92
C SER A 697 17.51 14.90 -2.36
N HIS A 698 16.82 14.26 -3.33
CA HIS A 698 16.96 14.63 -4.74
C HIS A 698 16.19 15.91 -5.09
N PRO A 699 16.74 16.84 -5.91
CA PRO A 699 16.07 18.09 -6.28
C PRO A 699 14.72 17.93 -6.96
N LEU A 700 14.49 16.83 -7.70
CA LEU A 700 13.20 16.50 -8.30
C LEU A 700 12.09 16.41 -7.24
N PHE A 701 12.38 15.87 -6.07
CA PHE A 701 11.41 15.68 -5.00
C PHE A 701 10.70 17.00 -4.61
N ALA A 702 11.46 18.07 -4.39
CA ALA A 702 10.90 19.37 -4.09
C ALA A 702 10.12 19.96 -5.28
N ARG A 703 10.61 19.78 -6.53
CA ARG A 703 9.95 20.28 -7.74
C ARG A 703 8.62 19.57 -7.99
N VAL A 704 8.61 18.26 -7.84
CA VAL A 704 7.39 17.44 -8.03
C VAL A 704 6.33 17.82 -7.00
N LEU A 705 6.71 17.95 -5.73
CA LEU A 705 5.79 18.39 -4.66
C LEU A 705 5.26 19.81 -4.91
N ALA A 706 6.14 20.75 -5.22
CA ALA A 706 5.75 22.14 -5.53
C ALA A 706 4.76 22.20 -6.70
N ASN A 707 5.01 21.42 -7.75
CA ASN A 707 4.14 21.32 -8.90
C ASN A 707 2.77 20.73 -8.56
N ARG A 708 2.72 19.72 -7.71
CA ARG A 708 1.46 19.10 -7.26
C ARG A 708 0.64 20.06 -6.40
N VAL A 709 1.26 20.75 -5.44
CA VAL A 709 0.57 21.76 -4.62
C VAL A 709 -0.01 22.86 -5.51
N TRP A 710 0.75 23.34 -6.49
CA TRP A 710 0.24 24.27 -7.47
C TRP A 710 -0.94 23.72 -8.28
N GLN A 711 -0.81 22.48 -8.78
CA GLN A 711 -1.85 21.80 -9.55
C GLN A 711 -3.15 21.65 -8.76
N TRP A 712 -3.05 21.32 -7.49
CA TRP A 712 -4.23 21.12 -6.64
C TRP A 712 -4.98 22.42 -6.36
N HIS A 713 -4.28 23.58 -6.33
CA HIS A 713 -4.94 24.88 -6.21
C HIS A 713 -5.50 25.41 -7.53
N PHE A 714 -4.79 25.19 -8.65
CA PHE A 714 -5.12 25.85 -9.94
C PHE A 714 -5.65 24.87 -11.01
N GLY A 715 -5.76 23.60 -10.71
CA GLY A 715 -6.25 22.57 -11.63
C GLY A 715 -5.21 22.06 -12.63
N GLN A 716 -4.16 22.84 -12.94
CA GLN A 716 -3.08 22.47 -13.84
C GLN A 716 -1.71 22.79 -13.22
N GLY A 717 -0.78 21.83 -13.31
CA GLY A 717 0.60 22.02 -12.85
C GLY A 717 1.39 23.04 -13.68
N ILE A 718 2.42 23.64 -13.09
CA ILE A 718 3.43 24.45 -13.80
C ILE A 718 4.12 23.57 -14.84
N VAL A 719 4.38 22.32 -14.52
CA VAL A 719 4.66 21.21 -15.43
C VAL A 719 3.35 20.46 -15.62
N ALA A 720 2.81 20.46 -16.84
CA ALA A 720 1.50 19.90 -17.14
C ALA A 720 1.46 18.35 -17.01
N THR A 721 2.62 17.70 -17.02
CA THR A 721 2.80 16.27 -16.81
C THR A 721 3.34 16.00 -15.41
N PRO A 722 2.49 15.94 -14.36
CA PRO A 722 2.96 15.87 -12.97
C PRO A 722 3.72 14.60 -12.60
N ASN A 723 3.60 13.56 -13.43
CA ASN A 723 4.25 12.25 -13.27
C ASN A 723 5.45 12.06 -14.19
N ASP A 724 5.81 13.08 -15.01
CA ASP A 724 6.90 13.01 -15.98
C ASP A 724 7.60 14.36 -16.10
N PHE A 725 8.80 14.45 -15.54
CA PHE A 725 9.73 15.57 -15.58
C PHE A 725 10.94 15.26 -16.47
N GLY A 726 10.90 14.11 -17.13
CA GLY A 726 11.89 13.66 -18.09
C GLY A 726 11.76 14.32 -19.47
N SER A 727 12.43 13.75 -20.45
CA SER A 727 12.55 14.32 -21.79
C SER A 727 11.23 14.32 -22.59
N ARG A 728 10.28 13.48 -22.21
CA ARG A 728 8.92 13.43 -22.81
C ARG A 728 7.91 14.25 -22.03
N GLY A 729 8.25 14.65 -20.82
CA GLY A 729 7.43 15.50 -19.99
C GLY A 729 7.32 16.94 -20.55
N SER A 730 6.30 17.66 -20.08
CA SER A 730 6.10 19.05 -20.46
C SER A 730 7.17 19.96 -19.86
N VAL A 731 7.67 20.89 -20.65
CA VAL A 731 8.53 21.95 -20.13
C VAL A 731 7.72 22.84 -19.17
N PRO A 732 8.27 23.26 -18.02
CA PRO A 732 7.55 24.10 -17.09
C PRO A 732 7.12 25.42 -17.74
N SER A 733 5.84 25.76 -17.61
CA SER A 733 5.28 27.01 -18.12
C SER A 733 5.97 28.23 -17.50
N HIS A 734 6.35 28.12 -16.22
CA HIS A 734 7.00 29.19 -15.43
C HIS A 734 8.14 28.59 -14.60
N ARG A 735 9.28 28.27 -15.24
CA ARG A 735 10.40 27.58 -14.57
C ARG A 735 10.86 28.30 -13.30
N LYS A 736 11.03 29.64 -13.35
CA LYS A 736 11.45 30.41 -12.17
C LYS A 736 10.45 30.35 -11.01
N LEU A 737 9.15 30.25 -11.30
CA LEU A 737 8.13 30.05 -10.28
C LEU A 737 8.24 28.67 -9.64
N LEU A 738 8.45 27.63 -10.45
CA LEU A 738 8.64 26.27 -9.93
C LEU A 738 9.86 26.20 -9.03
N GLU A 739 11.01 26.78 -9.46
CA GLU A 739 12.24 26.84 -8.66
C GLU A 739 12.03 27.61 -7.35
N PHE A 740 11.31 28.75 -7.40
CA PHE A 740 10.97 29.51 -6.21
C PHE A 740 10.13 28.70 -5.23
N MET A 741 9.07 28.06 -5.69
CA MET A 741 8.21 27.24 -4.83
C MET A 741 8.96 26.02 -4.25
N ALA A 742 9.78 25.35 -5.05
CA ALA A 742 10.63 24.27 -4.59
C ALA A 742 11.64 24.74 -3.54
N GLY A 743 12.26 25.89 -3.75
CA GLY A 743 13.14 26.54 -2.77
C GLY A 743 12.44 26.89 -1.46
N GLN A 744 11.19 27.37 -1.52
CA GLN A 744 10.37 27.64 -0.34
C GLN A 744 10.04 26.37 0.45
N LEU A 745 9.78 25.24 -0.22
CA LEU A 745 9.61 23.95 0.46
C LEU A 745 10.87 23.54 1.23
N VAL A 746 12.03 23.62 0.58
CA VAL A 746 13.32 23.30 1.22
C VAL A 746 13.56 24.20 2.44
N ALA A 747 13.37 25.53 2.28
CA ALA A 747 13.57 26.52 3.34
C ALA A 747 12.63 26.33 4.55
N ASN A 748 11.43 25.79 4.32
CA ASN A 748 10.44 25.50 5.35
C ASN A 748 10.46 24.02 5.81
N ASN A 749 11.60 23.34 5.64
CA ASN A 749 11.75 21.93 6.01
C ASN A 749 10.66 21.04 5.41
N TYR A 750 10.32 21.27 4.15
CA TYR A 750 9.28 20.55 3.39
C TYR A 750 7.89 20.52 4.04
N ARG A 751 7.56 21.52 4.88
CA ARG A 751 6.21 21.73 5.40
C ARG A 751 5.33 22.35 4.32
N ILE A 752 4.10 21.87 4.18
CA ILE A 752 3.22 22.28 3.08
C ILE A 752 2.38 23.51 3.47
N LYS A 753 1.97 23.65 4.74
CA LYS A 753 1.14 24.80 5.17
C LYS A 753 1.77 26.17 4.92
N PRO A 754 3.09 26.38 5.08
CA PRO A 754 3.71 27.64 4.65
C PRO A 754 3.56 27.93 3.15
N LEU A 755 3.65 26.89 2.30
CA LEU A 755 3.49 27.04 0.86
C LEU A 755 2.04 27.42 0.49
N HIS A 756 1.03 26.83 1.16
CA HIS A 756 -0.36 27.25 1.01
C HIS A 756 -0.55 28.73 1.29
N ARG A 757 -0.02 29.20 2.44
CA ARG A 757 -0.10 30.64 2.78
C ARG A 757 0.51 31.50 1.69
N LEU A 758 1.68 31.13 1.20
CA LEU A 758 2.39 31.86 0.17
C LEU A 758 1.58 31.96 -1.13
N VAL A 759 1.03 30.83 -1.60
CA VAL A 759 0.23 30.75 -2.82
C VAL A 759 -1.07 31.51 -2.67
N MET A 760 -1.82 31.27 -1.59
CA MET A 760 -3.16 31.85 -1.40
C MET A 760 -3.14 33.36 -1.12
N LEU A 761 -2.03 33.89 -0.61
CA LEU A 761 -1.85 35.34 -0.41
C LEU A 761 -1.33 36.07 -1.64
N SER A 762 -1.01 35.38 -2.74
CA SER A 762 -0.67 36.02 -4.01
C SER A 762 -1.90 36.58 -4.72
N ASP A 763 -1.71 37.65 -5.50
CA ASP A 763 -2.76 38.23 -6.38
C ASP A 763 -3.23 37.19 -7.44
N ALA A 764 -2.34 36.28 -7.81
CA ALA A 764 -2.64 35.18 -8.74
C ALA A 764 -3.74 34.23 -8.21
N TYR A 765 -3.88 34.10 -6.89
CA TYR A 765 -4.94 33.33 -6.26
C TYR A 765 -6.16 34.17 -5.92
N GLN A 766 -5.97 35.40 -5.50
CA GLN A 766 -7.02 36.32 -5.07
C GLN A 766 -7.73 36.99 -6.27
#